data_cc3221c349f571102322e1fdf27f5f1b
#
_entry.id   cc3221c349f571102322e1fdf27f5f1b
#
_cell.length_a   1.000
_cell.length_b   1.000
_cell.length_c   1.000
_cell.angle_alpha   90.00
_cell.angle_beta   90.00
_cell.angle_gamma   90.00
#
_symmetry.space_group_name_H-M   'P 1'
#
loop_
_entity.id
_entity.type
_entity.pdbx_description
1 polymer ?
#
loop_
_entity_poly.entity_id
_entity_poly.type
_entity_poly.pdbx_seq_one_letter_code
_entity_poly.pdbx_strand_id
1 'polypeptide(L)'
;MTAFTVNGTQVTVRQSHPHLLSALREELNITSPKDGCSPSGQCGCCTVLIDGKAVVSCQTSLEKTAGKSVVTLEGFSEREREAFASAFAACGGLQCGFCIPGIVVRAKAQIDKKGVDLKREDMARHLGAHLCRCTGYAKILEAIECVAKNDVPSIPPVAGVGTRTPKYEAKELALGDRGYIDDMRVPGMLHAALHLTAHTRATIRSIRTDAARHADGVRAVYTASDIPGELMVGIIYKDWPVMIPIGGRTSYAGDVLAIVVADTRQQARSAAALIEVDYDVHTPITDVDVALATNEIAVWQTDGNVLSTSAYQRGDVDAALGASSHVISETFHTQRIEHAFLEPEATLAIPSVDSSRRVKVYSGGQGIWDDRNDIARVLGIDNSQVTVELVTNGGAFGGKEDMSNQAHTALAAWLIDAPVKCVLSREESFLMHAKRHPIRMHYEMGCDDHGMLTALRVRAVGDSGAYASVGMKVLERMAGHASGPYHVPAIDVEAIAVRTNNPVGGAFRGFGANQAQFAMEGMLDRLASRVGISGWEIRHRNVIQPGMVWGPGQTMDEGCAGAAACLDAIKPHYDAARAEGLPLGLGLGLKNSGLGNGFKEITRAVVRLEDDGSIEVRHGWTEMGQGINTIALQVLIEELGSHISIDPAKVRVIVDTTRELGLGQTTGSRGTLMGAGAVQAACAAALSAGLARGVDHVGEYRVDWTTKLGDPGVTNPIIHSTFGYAAQLVIMNRETGKVDRVVAAHDVGRAMNPTLCEGQIEGSIHMGLGYALTEDFPSDPTSGFPTNMTLRSLGILRAKDVPKMEVILVERPQPRAPYGIKGVGEIGLVPTAGAVAAALHELDGTWRNRLPMRRAGSDEE
;
A
#
# COMPACT_ATOMS: atom_id res chain seq x y z
N MET A 1 21.85 4.86 35.13
CA MET A 1 20.80 5.91 35.18
C MET A 1 21.30 7.14 34.49
N THR A 2 20.53 7.74 33.59
CA THR A 2 20.86 8.99 32.86
C THR A 2 19.79 10.03 33.16
N ALA A 3 20.21 11.21 33.65
CA ALA A 3 19.33 12.33 34.00
C ALA A 3 19.33 13.39 32.88
N PHE A 4 18.17 13.84 32.44
CA PHE A 4 17.98 14.92 31.46
C PHE A 4 16.58 15.53 31.62
N THR A 5 16.27 16.57 30.87
CA THR A 5 14.96 17.21 30.91
C THR A 5 14.13 16.77 29.68
N VAL A 6 12.88 16.37 29.87
CA VAL A 6 11.94 16.08 28.75
C VAL A 6 10.72 16.97 28.92
N ASN A 7 10.41 17.76 27.89
CA ASN A 7 9.25 18.65 27.85
C ASN A 7 9.16 19.54 29.11
N GLY A 8 10.32 20.06 29.59
CA GLY A 8 10.41 20.88 30.78
C GLY A 8 10.45 20.12 32.11
N THR A 9 10.27 18.81 32.14
CA THR A 9 10.29 17.98 33.35
C THR A 9 11.61 17.22 33.44
N GLN A 10 12.28 17.30 34.61
CA GLN A 10 13.51 16.53 34.87
C GLN A 10 13.16 15.05 35.06
N VAL A 11 13.83 14.17 34.35
CA VAL A 11 13.62 12.69 34.38
C VAL A 11 14.96 11.98 34.57
N THR A 12 14.90 10.77 35.13
CA THR A 12 16.05 9.86 35.22
C THR A 12 15.60 8.49 34.69
N VAL A 13 16.25 8.03 33.62
CA VAL A 13 15.93 6.79 32.94
C VAL A 13 17.01 5.74 33.11
N ARG A 14 16.65 4.48 32.93
CA ARG A 14 17.58 3.34 32.98
C ARG A 14 18.57 3.42 31.82
N GLN A 15 19.84 3.15 32.10
CA GLN A 15 20.90 3.15 31.09
C GLN A 15 20.89 1.91 30.18
N SER A 16 20.06 0.92 30.52
CA SER A 16 19.88 -0.30 29.71
C SER A 16 19.12 -0.06 28.39
N HIS A 17 18.47 1.08 28.21
CA HIS A 17 17.84 1.42 26.92
C HIS A 17 18.91 1.62 25.86
N PRO A 18 18.77 0.99 24.65
CA PRO A 18 19.79 1.06 23.60
C PRO A 18 19.95 2.46 23.01
N HIS A 19 18.92 3.31 23.08
CA HIS A 19 18.91 4.68 22.55
C HIS A 19 17.78 5.51 23.16
N LEU A 20 17.80 6.83 22.92
CA LEU A 20 16.83 7.78 23.47
C LEU A 20 15.37 7.41 23.09
N LEU A 21 15.12 6.94 21.84
CA LEU A 21 13.77 6.59 21.41
C LEU A 21 13.15 5.50 22.31
N SER A 22 13.88 4.44 22.65
CA SER A 22 13.33 3.39 23.53
C SER A 22 13.04 3.92 24.94
N ALA A 23 13.89 4.78 25.51
CA ALA A 23 13.60 5.41 26.80
C ALA A 23 12.34 6.28 26.75
N LEU A 24 12.19 7.11 25.71
CA LEU A 24 10.98 7.95 25.53
C LEU A 24 9.71 7.09 25.43
N ARG A 25 9.71 6.04 24.62
CA ARG A 25 8.52 5.24 24.34
C ARG A 25 8.22 4.19 25.41
N GLU A 26 9.25 3.49 25.92
CA GLU A 26 9.06 2.32 26.78
C GLU A 26 9.04 2.67 28.27
N GLU A 27 9.80 3.67 28.70
CA GLU A 27 9.87 4.08 30.11
C GLU A 27 9.05 5.35 30.39
N LEU A 28 9.09 6.35 29.49
CA LEU A 28 8.41 7.63 29.70
C LEU A 28 7.03 7.70 29.06
N ASN A 29 6.63 6.67 28.29
CA ASN A 29 5.35 6.59 27.57
C ASN A 29 5.06 7.82 26.67
N ILE A 30 6.10 8.37 26.05
CA ILE A 30 6.00 9.46 25.06
C ILE A 30 5.96 8.82 23.68
N THR A 31 4.84 8.94 22.96
CA THR A 31 4.55 8.14 21.79
C THR A 31 4.57 8.89 20.46
N SER A 32 4.62 10.24 20.45
CA SER A 32 4.73 11.01 19.20
C SER A 32 6.00 10.68 18.40
N PRO A 33 7.18 10.42 18.99
CA PRO A 33 8.31 9.88 18.23
C PRO A 33 8.04 8.42 17.87
N LYS A 34 7.93 8.12 16.54
CA LYS A 34 7.58 6.78 16.03
C LYS A 34 8.83 6.01 15.59
N ASP A 35 8.77 4.67 15.69
CA ASP A 35 9.85 3.78 15.24
C ASP A 35 9.52 3.15 13.87
N GLY A 36 9.89 3.82 12.78
CA GLY A 36 9.63 3.34 11.42
C GLY A 36 10.80 2.62 10.74
N CYS A 37 12.01 2.69 11.29
CA CYS A 37 13.20 2.07 10.68
C CYS A 37 14.03 1.20 11.64
N SER A 38 13.65 1.08 12.87
CA SER A 38 14.04 0.14 13.95
C SER A 38 15.52 -0.30 14.03
N PRO A 39 16.45 0.49 14.43
CA PRO A 39 16.65 1.92 14.62
C PRO A 39 17.69 2.50 13.66
N SER A 40 17.54 2.40 12.34
CA SER A 40 18.60 2.75 11.36
C SER A 40 18.76 4.25 11.07
N GLY A 41 17.95 5.14 11.66
CA GLY A 41 18.06 6.60 11.49
C GLY A 41 17.64 7.11 10.10
N GLN A 42 16.87 6.38 9.33
CA GLN A 42 16.62 6.64 7.90
C GLN A 42 15.25 7.21 7.57
N CYS A 43 14.24 7.04 8.47
CA CYS A 43 12.86 7.45 8.22
C CYS A 43 12.48 8.82 8.81
N GLY A 44 13.20 9.32 9.82
CA GLY A 44 12.94 10.60 10.49
C GLY A 44 11.72 10.63 11.42
N CYS A 45 10.92 9.55 11.52
CA CYS A 45 9.69 9.53 12.32
C CYS A 45 9.92 9.73 13.83
N CYS A 46 11.12 9.42 14.31
CA CYS A 46 11.53 9.56 15.72
C CYS A 46 12.22 10.90 16.04
N THR A 47 12.07 11.92 15.20
CA THR A 47 12.75 13.22 15.39
C THR A 47 12.25 13.91 16.66
N VAL A 48 13.20 14.39 17.47
CA VAL A 48 12.98 15.22 18.66
C VAL A 48 13.91 16.44 18.62
N LEU A 49 13.67 17.45 19.46
CA LEU A 49 14.63 18.53 19.65
C LEU A 49 15.53 18.20 20.84
N ILE A 50 16.83 18.37 20.68
CA ILE A 50 17.80 18.36 21.78
C ILE A 50 18.50 19.72 21.79
N ASP A 51 18.32 20.48 22.85
CA ASP A 51 18.82 21.88 22.98
C ASP A 51 18.41 22.70 21.72
N GLY A 52 17.14 22.56 21.26
CA GLY A 52 16.58 23.27 20.12
C GLY A 52 17.00 22.72 18.75
N LYS A 53 17.84 21.68 18.66
CA LYS A 53 18.27 21.07 17.39
C LYS A 53 17.50 19.78 17.11
N ALA A 54 16.94 19.68 15.91
CA ALA A 54 16.21 18.47 15.49
C ALA A 54 17.17 17.31 15.19
N VAL A 55 17.02 16.20 15.93
CA VAL A 55 17.82 14.97 15.82
C VAL A 55 16.94 13.74 15.80
N VAL A 56 17.41 12.64 15.23
CA VAL A 56 16.71 11.34 15.24
C VAL A 56 17.04 10.59 16.54
N SER A 57 16.05 10.38 17.39
CA SER A 57 16.24 9.80 18.73
C SER A 57 16.68 8.34 18.72
N CYS A 58 16.37 7.58 17.67
CA CYS A 58 16.79 6.18 17.52
C CYS A 58 18.31 6.01 17.27
N GLN A 59 19.02 7.07 16.89
CA GLN A 59 20.48 7.09 16.72
C GLN A 59 21.20 7.90 17.81
N THR A 60 20.47 8.32 18.84
CA THR A 60 21.00 9.13 19.94
C THR A 60 21.17 8.26 21.18
N SER A 61 22.43 8.05 21.64
CA SER A 61 22.68 7.33 22.89
C SER A 61 22.23 8.17 24.09
N LEU A 62 21.82 7.51 25.18
CA LEU A 62 21.38 8.19 26.40
C LEU A 62 22.49 9.06 27.01
N GLU A 63 23.76 8.65 26.93
CA GLU A 63 24.90 9.42 27.43
C GLU A 63 24.99 10.82 26.80
N LYS A 64 24.65 10.93 25.50
CA LYS A 64 24.63 12.20 24.77
C LYS A 64 23.48 13.11 25.19
N THR A 65 22.52 12.63 25.97
CA THR A 65 21.37 13.41 26.46
C THR A 65 21.55 13.88 27.89
N ALA A 66 22.58 13.40 28.63
CA ALA A 66 22.82 13.74 29.99
C ALA A 66 22.90 15.29 30.20
N GLY A 67 22.06 15.81 31.09
CA GLY A 67 21.98 17.25 31.40
C GLY A 67 21.34 18.11 30.30
N LYS A 68 20.86 17.57 29.20
CA LYS A 68 20.28 18.32 28.09
C LYS A 68 18.75 18.41 28.16
N SER A 69 18.21 19.35 27.38
CA SER A 69 16.79 19.54 27.22
C SER A 69 16.30 18.82 25.95
N VAL A 70 15.44 17.81 26.12
CA VAL A 70 14.76 17.07 25.04
C VAL A 70 13.34 17.62 24.96
N VAL A 71 12.89 17.97 23.74
CA VAL A 71 11.51 18.38 23.48
C VAL A 71 10.92 17.48 22.39
N THR A 72 9.79 16.85 22.68
CA THR A 72 8.97 16.08 21.74
C THR A 72 7.76 16.92 21.31
N LEU A 73 6.93 16.40 20.40
CA LEU A 73 5.75 17.15 19.96
C LEU A 73 4.76 17.44 21.08
N GLU A 74 4.69 16.59 22.11
CA GLU A 74 3.89 16.82 23.33
C GLU A 74 4.36 18.05 24.14
N GLY A 75 5.63 18.43 23.99
CA GLY A 75 6.23 19.59 24.68
C GLY A 75 6.06 20.92 23.93
N PHE A 76 5.41 20.94 22.76
CA PHE A 76 5.10 22.19 22.07
C PHE A 76 3.97 22.93 22.78
N SER A 77 3.96 24.26 22.71
CA SER A 77 2.85 25.04 23.23
C SER A 77 1.54 24.69 22.51
N GLU A 78 0.40 24.85 23.19
CA GLU A 78 -0.92 24.60 22.62
C GLU A 78 -1.14 25.37 21.30
N ARG A 79 -0.68 26.63 21.25
CA ARG A 79 -0.74 27.46 20.04
C ARG A 79 0.04 26.84 18.87
N GLU A 80 1.22 26.31 19.12
CA GLU A 80 2.04 25.66 18.07
C GLU A 80 1.41 24.34 17.62
N ARG A 81 0.98 23.54 18.58
CA ARG A 81 0.24 22.28 18.26
C ARG A 81 -0.98 22.56 17.40
N GLU A 82 -1.80 23.54 17.78
CA GLU A 82 -3.00 23.90 17.02
C GLU A 82 -2.67 24.46 15.63
N ALA A 83 -1.62 25.29 15.49
CA ALA A 83 -1.21 25.81 14.19
C ALA A 83 -0.79 24.69 13.21
N PHE A 84 0.04 23.74 13.67
CA PHE A 84 0.42 22.60 12.84
C PHE A 84 -0.78 21.68 12.54
N ALA A 85 -1.57 21.31 13.55
CA ALA A 85 -2.72 20.44 13.36
C ALA A 85 -3.73 21.03 12.36
N SER A 86 -4.03 22.32 12.49
CA SER A 86 -4.95 23.02 11.58
C SER A 86 -4.39 23.15 10.17
N ALA A 87 -3.11 23.49 9.99
CA ALA A 87 -2.49 23.58 8.67
C ALA A 87 -2.49 22.22 7.94
N PHE A 88 -2.09 21.14 8.64
CA PHE A 88 -2.07 19.81 8.04
C PHE A 88 -3.49 19.30 7.71
N ALA A 89 -4.47 19.58 8.56
CA ALA A 89 -5.87 19.22 8.30
C ALA A 89 -6.47 20.01 7.13
N ALA A 90 -6.24 21.33 7.08
CA ALA A 90 -6.79 22.20 6.04
C ALA A 90 -6.17 21.96 4.66
N CYS A 91 -4.85 21.80 4.58
CA CYS A 91 -4.13 21.53 3.32
C CYS A 91 -4.24 20.06 2.86
N GLY A 92 -4.71 19.13 3.72
CA GLY A 92 -4.65 17.71 3.45
C GLY A 92 -3.22 17.15 3.44
N GLY A 93 -2.34 17.73 4.26
CA GLY A 93 -0.91 17.39 4.34
C GLY A 93 -0.59 16.05 5.01
N LEU A 94 -1.59 15.19 5.22
CA LEU A 94 -1.42 13.90 5.88
C LEU A 94 -2.34 12.83 5.26
N GLN A 95 -1.93 11.57 5.40
CA GLN A 95 -2.79 10.41 5.10
C GLN A 95 -2.78 9.43 6.28
N CYS A 96 -1.81 8.52 6.38
CA CYS A 96 -1.73 7.60 7.50
C CYS A 96 -1.28 8.25 8.83
N GLY A 97 -0.62 9.40 8.79
CA GLY A 97 -0.18 10.16 9.98
C GLY A 97 1.17 9.75 10.58
N PHE A 98 1.67 8.53 10.30
CA PHE A 98 2.81 7.95 11.01
C PHE A 98 4.11 8.80 10.96
N CYS A 99 4.41 9.43 9.83
CA CYS A 99 5.61 10.27 9.67
C CYS A 99 5.42 11.71 10.17
N ILE A 100 4.18 12.17 10.35
CA ILE A 100 3.87 13.59 10.52
C ILE A 100 4.44 14.17 11.81
N PRO A 101 4.34 13.52 12.99
CA PRO A 101 4.94 14.06 14.21
C PRO A 101 6.43 14.39 14.07
N GLY A 102 7.21 13.47 13.48
CA GLY A 102 8.63 13.70 13.23
C GLY A 102 8.91 14.84 12.24
N ILE A 103 8.07 14.97 11.19
CA ILE A 103 8.13 16.05 10.20
C ILE A 103 7.81 17.40 10.87
N VAL A 104 6.78 17.47 11.72
CA VAL A 104 6.39 18.67 12.46
C VAL A 104 7.52 19.15 13.36
N VAL A 105 8.16 18.25 14.11
CA VAL A 105 9.32 18.60 14.96
C VAL A 105 10.49 19.14 14.13
N ARG A 106 10.77 18.55 12.96
CA ARG A 106 11.78 19.06 12.03
C ARG A 106 11.41 20.43 11.46
N ALA A 107 10.16 20.62 11.07
CA ALA A 107 9.63 21.87 10.55
C ALA A 107 9.74 22.99 11.60
N LYS A 108 9.31 22.73 12.84
CA LYS A 108 9.44 23.67 13.97
C LYS A 108 10.85 24.18 14.13
N ALA A 109 11.85 23.29 14.15
CA ALA A 109 13.25 23.68 14.27
C ALA A 109 13.73 24.61 13.13
N GLN A 110 13.17 24.47 11.92
CA GLN A 110 13.52 25.36 10.81
C GLN A 110 12.75 26.67 10.85
N ILE A 111 11.48 26.62 11.26
CA ILE A 111 10.64 27.82 11.44
C ILE A 111 11.22 28.71 12.55
N ASP A 112 11.63 28.14 13.67
CA ASP A 112 12.26 28.90 14.76
C ASP A 112 13.54 29.62 14.32
N LYS A 113 14.25 29.02 13.35
CA LYS A 113 15.51 29.57 12.85
C LYS A 113 15.31 30.62 11.74
N LYS A 114 14.34 30.45 10.84
CA LYS A 114 14.17 31.24 9.63
C LYS A 114 12.86 32.06 9.58
N GLY A 115 11.86 31.69 10.37
CA GLY A 115 10.54 32.35 10.36
C GLY A 115 9.92 32.34 8.95
N VAL A 116 9.40 33.49 8.55
CA VAL A 116 8.74 33.70 7.24
C VAL A 116 9.68 33.57 6.04
N ASP A 117 11.00 33.63 6.24
CA ASP A 117 12.01 33.47 5.20
C ASP A 117 12.31 32.00 4.83
N LEU A 118 11.63 31.06 5.48
CA LEU A 118 11.78 29.63 5.17
C LEU A 118 11.17 29.32 3.79
N LYS A 119 12.04 29.08 2.80
CA LYS A 119 11.61 28.73 1.44
C LYS A 119 11.23 27.24 1.36
N ARG A 120 10.28 26.93 0.48
CA ARG A 120 9.79 25.56 0.20
C ARG A 120 10.93 24.60 -0.16
N GLU A 121 11.84 25.02 -1.04
CA GLU A 121 13.00 24.22 -1.49
C GLU A 121 13.98 23.96 -0.34
N ASP A 122 14.17 24.93 0.59
CA ASP A 122 14.99 24.72 1.78
C ASP A 122 14.35 23.70 2.70
N MET A 123 13.05 23.83 2.93
CA MET A 123 12.33 22.86 3.77
C MET A 123 12.37 21.46 3.16
N ALA A 124 12.16 21.32 1.84
CA ALA A 124 12.28 20.04 1.15
C ALA A 124 13.66 19.39 1.33
N ARG A 125 14.75 20.19 1.27
CA ARG A 125 16.10 19.71 1.60
C ARG A 125 16.25 19.26 3.07
N HIS A 126 15.67 20.00 4.01
CA HIS A 126 15.69 19.63 5.43
C HIS A 126 14.88 18.37 5.74
N LEU A 127 13.89 18.04 4.92
CA LEU A 127 13.15 16.78 4.98
C LEU A 127 13.88 15.61 4.31
N GLY A 128 15.09 15.78 3.78
CA GLY A 128 15.88 14.71 3.16
C GLY A 128 16.13 13.48 4.04
N ALA A 129 16.09 13.63 5.38
CA ALA A 129 16.16 12.53 6.34
C ALA A 129 14.77 11.98 6.75
N HIS A 130 13.67 12.51 6.20
CA HIS A 130 12.31 12.12 6.53
C HIS A 130 11.67 11.43 5.32
N LEU A 131 11.07 10.27 5.57
CA LEU A 131 10.27 9.55 4.58
C LEU A 131 8.78 9.79 4.81
N CYS A 132 8.06 10.01 3.71
CA CYS A 132 6.63 9.85 3.62
C CYS A 132 6.31 9.02 2.36
N ARG A 133 5.59 7.93 2.52
CA ARG A 133 5.23 7.03 1.41
C ARG A 133 3.86 7.36 0.80
N CYS A 134 3.03 8.09 1.54
CA CYS A 134 1.62 8.29 1.19
C CYS A 134 1.35 9.52 0.31
N THR A 135 2.01 10.66 0.60
CA THR A 135 1.51 12.00 0.20
C THR A 135 2.22 12.61 -1.00
N GLY A 136 3.37 12.09 -1.41
CA GLY A 136 4.21 12.77 -2.40
C GLY A 136 4.76 14.12 -1.93
N TYR A 137 4.68 14.44 -0.65
CA TYR A 137 5.19 15.64 0.04
C TYR A 137 4.56 16.98 -0.35
N ALA A 138 3.85 17.13 -1.48
CA ALA A 138 3.37 18.42 -1.98
C ALA A 138 2.54 19.18 -0.94
N LYS A 139 1.51 18.54 -0.39
CA LYS A 139 0.62 19.12 0.63
C LYS A 139 1.28 19.21 2.01
N ILE A 140 2.28 18.38 2.34
CA ILE A 140 3.10 18.51 3.55
C ILE A 140 3.89 19.82 3.53
N LEU A 141 4.55 20.09 2.41
CA LEU A 141 5.34 21.32 2.24
C LEU A 141 4.45 22.56 2.26
N GLU A 142 3.26 22.49 1.66
CA GLU A 142 2.25 23.56 1.70
C GLU A 142 1.80 23.85 3.15
N ALA A 143 1.44 22.83 3.92
CA ALA A 143 1.05 22.99 5.32
C ALA A 143 2.16 23.64 6.17
N ILE A 144 3.44 23.25 5.96
CA ILE A 144 4.58 23.84 6.66
C ILE A 144 4.76 25.31 6.26
N GLU A 145 4.59 25.65 4.98
CA GLU A 145 4.66 27.04 4.51
C GLU A 145 3.60 27.93 5.17
N CYS A 146 2.35 27.44 5.30
CA CYS A 146 1.27 28.17 5.96
C CYS A 146 1.64 28.48 7.43
N VAL A 147 2.20 27.50 8.15
CA VAL A 147 2.65 27.71 9.53
C VAL A 147 3.82 28.71 9.58
N ALA A 148 4.80 28.59 8.69
CA ALA A 148 5.97 29.48 8.65
C ALA A 148 5.59 30.95 8.37
N LYS A 149 4.60 31.16 7.51
CA LYS A 149 4.08 32.48 7.15
C LYS A 149 3.04 33.02 8.16
N ASN A 150 2.68 32.23 9.16
CA ASN A 150 1.59 32.49 10.10
C ASN A 150 0.24 32.80 9.38
N ASP A 151 0.02 32.10 8.25
CA ASP A 151 -1.15 32.19 7.38
C ASP A 151 -1.81 30.81 7.26
N VAL A 152 -2.26 30.30 8.41
CA VAL A 152 -2.90 28.99 8.50
C VAL A 152 -4.34 29.09 8.01
N PRO A 153 -4.72 28.37 6.95
CA PRO A 153 -6.08 28.42 6.44
C PRO A 153 -7.07 27.80 7.44
N SER A 154 -8.31 28.30 7.42
CA SER A 154 -9.39 27.69 8.20
C SER A 154 -9.65 26.26 7.70
N ILE A 155 -9.87 25.34 8.64
CA ILE A 155 -10.26 23.96 8.31
C ILE A 155 -11.65 24.01 7.65
N PRO A 156 -11.83 23.40 6.46
CA PRO A 156 -13.14 23.30 5.84
C PRO A 156 -14.17 22.64 6.77
N PRO A 157 -15.44 23.02 6.71
CA PRO A 157 -16.47 22.34 7.50
C PRO A 157 -16.62 20.88 7.06
N VAL A 158 -16.98 20.02 7.99
CA VAL A 158 -17.38 18.65 7.69
C VAL A 158 -18.75 18.69 7.02
N ALA A 159 -18.85 18.15 5.80
CA ALA A 159 -20.06 18.22 4.99
C ALA A 159 -20.20 16.95 4.13
N GLY A 160 -21.26 16.89 3.31
CA GLY A 160 -21.60 15.73 2.49
C GLY A 160 -20.64 15.46 1.33
N VAL A 161 -21.04 14.58 0.45
CA VAL A 161 -20.29 14.09 -0.70
C VAL A 161 -19.94 15.21 -1.70
N GLY A 162 -18.71 15.20 -2.22
CA GLY A 162 -18.20 16.20 -3.16
C GLY A 162 -17.53 17.40 -2.50
N THR A 163 -17.55 17.49 -1.19
CA THR A 163 -16.91 18.59 -0.43
C THR A 163 -15.49 18.23 -0.02
N ARG A 164 -14.69 19.26 0.30
CA ARG A 164 -13.31 19.13 0.82
C ARG A 164 -13.30 18.92 2.35
N THR A 165 -14.19 18.05 2.85
CA THR A 165 -14.21 17.64 4.24
C THR A 165 -12.81 17.20 4.69
N PRO A 166 -12.30 17.69 5.85
CA PRO A 166 -10.99 17.29 6.36
C PRO A 166 -10.99 15.79 6.66
N LYS A 167 -9.82 15.18 6.57
CA LYS A 167 -9.67 13.77 6.93
C LYS A 167 -10.16 13.52 8.35
N TYR A 168 -10.92 12.44 8.53
CA TYR A 168 -11.38 11.99 9.85
C TYR A 168 -10.18 11.84 10.82
N GLU A 169 -10.28 12.45 12.01
CA GLU A 169 -9.21 12.52 13.02
C GLU A 169 -7.88 13.16 12.51
N ALA A 170 -7.96 14.14 11.59
CA ALA A 170 -6.79 14.75 10.98
C ALA A 170 -5.84 15.42 12.00
N LYS A 171 -6.40 16.13 13.00
CA LYS A 171 -5.62 16.82 14.03
C LYS A 171 -4.88 15.84 14.93
N GLU A 172 -5.56 14.81 15.38
CA GLU A 172 -5.02 13.75 16.25
C GLU A 172 -3.89 13.00 15.53
N LEU A 173 -4.07 12.70 14.22
CA LEU A 173 -3.04 12.09 13.40
C LEU A 173 -1.82 13.01 13.20
N ALA A 174 -2.05 14.31 12.98
CA ALA A 174 -0.97 15.29 12.80
C ALA A 174 -0.12 15.46 14.07
N LEU A 175 -0.76 15.40 15.23
CA LEU A 175 -0.13 15.58 16.54
C LEU A 175 0.44 14.28 17.13
N GLY A 176 0.13 13.12 16.52
CA GLY A 176 0.53 11.83 17.07
C GLY A 176 -0.32 11.37 18.26
N ASP A 177 -1.45 12.05 18.53
CA ASP A 177 -2.39 11.74 19.60
C ASP A 177 -3.23 10.49 19.27
N ARG A 178 -3.34 10.14 17.98
CA ARG A 178 -3.93 8.87 17.54
C ARG A 178 -2.88 7.76 17.63
N GLY A 179 -3.17 6.76 18.48
CA GLY A 179 -2.23 5.66 18.74
C GLY A 179 -2.20 4.60 17.64
N TYR A 180 -1.02 4.03 17.41
CA TYR A 180 -0.78 2.81 16.62
C TYR A 180 -0.60 1.63 17.57
N ILE A 181 -0.58 0.40 17.05
CA ILE A 181 -0.45 -0.80 17.91
C ILE A 181 0.81 -0.75 18.77
N ASP A 182 1.93 -0.27 18.23
CA ASP A 182 3.18 -0.16 19.01
C ASP A 182 3.06 0.83 20.18
N ASP A 183 2.14 1.80 20.12
CA ASP A 183 1.88 2.77 21.19
C ASP A 183 1.02 2.18 22.33
N MET A 184 0.28 1.10 22.09
CA MET A 184 -0.63 0.50 23.04
C MET A 184 0.11 -0.16 24.21
N ARG A 185 -0.41 -0.01 25.41
CA ARG A 185 0.07 -0.63 26.65
C ARG A 185 -1.11 -1.18 27.44
N VAL A 186 -1.01 -2.42 27.89
CA VAL A 186 -2.01 -3.05 28.74
C VAL A 186 -1.33 -3.72 29.95
N PRO A 187 -1.99 -3.81 31.11
CA PRO A 187 -1.42 -4.44 32.29
C PRO A 187 -1.01 -5.89 32.02
N GLY A 188 0.17 -6.29 32.50
CA GLY A 188 0.68 -7.65 32.35
C GLY A 188 1.13 -8.02 30.92
N MET A 189 1.23 -7.06 30.01
CA MET A 189 1.62 -7.27 28.61
C MET A 189 3.04 -7.80 28.50
N LEU A 190 3.18 -8.90 27.77
CA LEU A 190 4.45 -9.50 27.35
C LEU A 190 4.78 -9.10 25.90
N HIS A 191 6.01 -9.37 25.50
CA HIS A 191 6.49 -9.08 24.15
C HIS A 191 6.93 -10.34 23.44
N ALA A 192 6.56 -10.48 22.15
CA ALA A 192 7.02 -11.57 21.30
C ALA A 192 8.04 -11.09 20.28
N ALA A 193 8.97 -11.98 19.94
CA ALA A 193 9.89 -11.91 18.80
C ALA A 193 9.88 -13.22 18.03
N LEU A 194 10.08 -13.12 16.71
CA LEU A 194 10.09 -14.26 15.81
C LEU A 194 11.54 -14.69 15.51
N HIS A 195 11.77 -15.98 15.39
CA HIS A 195 13.01 -16.53 14.86
C HIS A 195 12.79 -16.95 13.40
N LEU A 196 13.41 -16.23 12.46
CA LEU A 196 13.30 -16.47 11.03
C LEU A 196 14.38 -17.46 10.57
N THR A 197 14.13 -18.10 9.43
CA THR A 197 15.09 -19.04 8.82
C THR A 197 16.38 -18.36 8.35
N ALA A 198 17.49 -19.10 8.39
CA ALA A 198 18.78 -18.70 7.80
C ALA A 198 18.93 -19.16 6.32
N HIS A 199 17.98 -19.94 5.80
CA HIS A 199 18.05 -20.51 4.45
C HIS A 199 16.69 -20.47 3.76
N THR A 200 16.66 -20.03 2.52
CA THR A 200 15.44 -19.93 1.70
C THR A 200 14.92 -21.29 1.22
N ARG A 201 15.77 -22.32 1.18
CA ARG A 201 15.38 -23.70 0.84
C ARG A 201 16.21 -24.68 1.64
N ALA A 202 15.65 -25.16 2.77
CA ALA A 202 16.33 -26.13 3.62
C ALA A 202 15.31 -26.98 4.40
N THR A 203 15.60 -28.26 4.58
CA THR A 203 14.81 -29.12 5.47
C THR A 203 15.26 -28.94 6.92
N ILE A 204 14.34 -28.70 7.84
CA ILE A 204 14.63 -28.52 9.26
C ILE A 204 14.87 -29.89 9.91
N ARG A 205 16.10 -30.17 10.37
CA ARG A 205 16.42 -31.39 11.10
C ARG A 205 16.12 -31.32 12.59
N SER A 206 16.44 -30.18 13.21
CA SER A 206 16.13 -29.91 14.61
C SER A 206 16.09 -28.41 14.91
N ILE A 207 15.34 -28.03 15.95
CA ILE A 207 15.28 -26.68 16.49
C ILE A 207 15.60 -26.79 17.97
N ARG A 208 16.74 -26.26 18.41
CA ARG A 208 17.18 -26.24 19.82
C ARG A 208 16.79 -24.93 20.49
N THR A 209 15.90 -25.00 21.44
CA THR A 209 15.32 -23.81 22.13
C THR A 209 15.78 -23.64 23.56
N ASP A 210 16.59 -24.55 24.11
CA ASP A 210 16.94 -24.58 25.54
C ASP A 210 17.64 -23.31 26.01
N ALA A 211 18.62 -22.80 25.25
CA ALA A 211 19.30 -21.56 25.56
C ALA A 211 18.33 -20.36 25.59
N ALA A 212 17.41 -20.29 24.66
CA ALA A 212 16.38 -19.25 24.62
C ALA A 212 15.39 -19.35 25.81
N ARG A 213 14.95 -20.57 26.16
CA ARG A 213 14.03 -20.83 27.26
C ARG A 213 14.59 -20.40 28.62
N HIS A 214 15.90 -20.53 28.84
CA HIS A 214 16.59 -20.19 30.08
C HIS A 214 17.13 -18.75 30.10
N ALA A 215 16.97 -17.97 29.04
CA ALA A 215 17.41 -16.58 28.99
C ALA A 215 16.56 -15.70 29.93
N ASP A 216 17.19 -14.65 30.47
CA ASP A 216 16.56 -13.75 31.43
C ASP A 216 15.30 -13.08 30.88
N GLY A 217 14.21 -13.13 31.67
CA GLY A 217 12.92 -12.55 31.35
C GLY A 217 12.11 -13.32 30.29
N VAL A 218 12.59 -14.46 29.78
CA VAL A 218 11.82 -15.31 28.86
C VAL A 218 10.74 -16.05 29.63
N ARG A 219 9.52 -16.05 29.09
CA ARG A 219 8.34 -16.70 29.65
C ARG A 219 7.95 -17.97 28.91
N ALA A 220 8.13 -17.97 27.58
CA ALA A 220 7.86 -19.14 26.75
C ALA A 220 8.63 -19.07 25.42
N VAL A 221 8.83 -20.26 24.81
CA VAL A 221 9.28 -20.42 23.42
C VAL A 221 8.38 -21.45 22.75
N TYR A 222 7.74 -21.08 21.67
CA TYR A 222 6.82 -21.92 20.91
C TYR A 222 7.37 -22.23 19.52
N THR A 223 7.06 -23.39 19.00
CA THR A 223 7.43 -23.89 17.67
C THR A 223 6.17 -24.40 16.96
N ALA A 224 6.29 -24.86 15.73
CA ALA A 224 5.16 -25.40 14.98
C ALA A 224 4.41 -26.54 15.69
N SER A 225 5.08 -27.30 16.57
CA SER A 225 4.46 -28.37 17.36
C SER A 225 3.46 -27.87 18.42
N ASP A 226 3.51 -26.59 18.76
CA ASP A 226 2.63 -25.98 19.76
C ASP A 226 1.35 -25.42 19.13
N ILE A 227 1.19 -25.46 17.81
CA ILE A 227 -0.01 -24.99 17.08
C ILE A 227 -1.14 -26.01 17.31
N PRO A 228 -2.26 -25.61 17.96
CA PRO A 228 -3.33 -26.56 18.27
C PRO A 228 -4.27 -26.84 17.09
N GLY A 229 -4.30 -25.99 16.09
CA GLY A 229 -5.18 -26.07 14.92
C GLY A 229 -4.44 -26.31 13.62
N GLU A 230 -4.74 -25.49 12.62
CA GLU A 230 -4.15 -25.62 11.28
C GLU A 230 -2.82 -24.89 11.16
N LEU A 231 -1.86 -25.53 10.47
CA LEU A 231 -0.53 -24.97 10.25
C LEU A 231 -0.52 -23.89 9.17
N MET A 232 -1.41 -24.00 8.17
CA MET A 232 -1.37 -23.19 6.94
C MET A 232 -2.38 -22.06 6.97
N VAL A 233 -1.94 -20.88 6.57
CA VAL A 233 -2.75 -19.68 6.33
C VAL A 233 -2.63 -19.23 4.88
N GLY A 234 -3.33 -18.18 4.48
CA GLY A 234 -3.23 -17.57 3.14
C GLY A 234 -4.56 -17.04 2.63
N ILE A 235 -4.52 -16.14 1.67
CA ILE A 235 -5.73 -15.43 1.18
C ILE A 235 -6.55 -16.31 0.23
N ILE A 236 -5.93 -16.84 -0.82
CA ILE A 236 -6.61 -17.65 -1.86
C ILE A 236 -6.36 -19.15 -1.61
N TYR A 237 -5.11 -19.52 -1.48
CA TYR A 237 -4.70 -20.87 -1.05
C TYR A 237 -4.16 -20.82 0.36
N LYS A 238 -4.41 -21.86 1.14
CA LYS A 238 -3.82 -22.05 2.46
C LYS A 238 -2.51 -22.82 2.29
N ASP A 239 -1.49 -22.16 1.71
CA ASP A 239 -0.19 -22.74 1.38
C ASP A 239 0.99 -22.06 2.10
N TRP A 240 0.72 -21.09 2.98
CA TRP A 240 1.73 -20.39 3.75
C TRP A 240 1.77 -20.88 5.21
N PRO A 241 2.83 -21.58 5.63
CA PRO A 241 2.91 -22.07 7.02
C PRO A 241 3.10 -20.93 8.01
N VAL A 242 2.38 -20.96 9.12
CA VAL A 242 2.60 -20.04 10.26
C VAL A 242 4.02 -20.22 10.83
N MET A 243 4.45 -21.46 10.99
CA MET A 243 5.83 -21.82 11.36
C MET A 243 6.22 -23.11 10.63
N ILE A 244 7.48 -23.25 10.25
CA ILE A 244 7.99 -24.48 9.62
C ILE A 244 8.26 -25.53 10.70
N PRO A 245 7.65 -26.73 10.64
CA PRO A 245 7.89 -27.80 11.59
C PRO A 245 9.23 -28.50 11.34
N ILE A 246 9.72 -29.24 12.34
CA ILE A 246 10.81 -30.19 12.16
C ILE A 246 10.39 -31.22 11.11
N GLY A 247 11.28 -31.51 10.14
CA GLY A 247 11.00 -32.31 8.95
C GLY A 247 10.36 -31.52 7.80
N GLY A 248 9.85 -30.31 8.05
CA GLY A 248 9.38 -29.38 7.01
C GLY A 248 10.53 -28.69 6.27
N ARG A 249 10.20 -28.01 5.16
CA ARG A 249 11.20 -27.34 4.32
C ARG A 249 10.84 -25.84 4.21
N THR A 250 11.84 -24.99 4.44
CA THR A 250 11.73 -23.55 4.21
C THR A 250 11.59 -23.27 2.70
N SER A 251 10.91 -22.19 2.35
CA SER A 251 10.63 -21.81 0.96
C SER A 251 11.10 -20.41 0.60
N TYR A 252 11.30 -19.53 1.59
CA TYR A 252 11.83 -18.17 1.40
C TYR A 252 12.45 -17.62 2.70
N ALA A 253 13.08 -16.45 2.62
CA ALA A 253 13.83 -15.82 3.73
C ALA A 253 12.97 -15.39 4.94
N GLY A 254 11.66 -15.27 4.78
CA GLY A 254 10.72 -14.82 5.83
C GLY A 254 10.03 -15.94 6.59
N ASP A 255 10.37 -17.22 6.32
CA ASP A 255 9.77 -18.35 7.04
C ASP A 255 10.11 -18.31 8.53
N VAL A 256 9.09 -18.43 9.37
CA VAL A 256 9.19 -18.41 10.84
C VAL A 256 9.43 -19.84 11.35
N LEU A 257 10.32 -19.99 12.33
CA LEU A 257 10.64 -21.28 12.93
C LEU A 257 10.22 -21.36 14.40
N ALA A 258 10.22 -20.23 15.11
CA ALA A 258 9.82 -20.18 16.52
C ALA A 258 9.35 -18.78 16.93
N ILE A 259 8.59 -18.73 18.04
CA ILE A 259 8.14 -17.52 18.71
C ILE A 259 8.75 -17.51 20.10
N VAL A 260 9.41 -16.43 20.51
CA VAL A 260 9.90 -16.21 21.88
C VAL A 260 9.05 -15.14 22.55
N VAL A 261 8.55 -15.44 23.75
CA VAL A 261 7.77 -14.50 24.59
C VAL A 261 8.56 -14.15 25.83
N ALA A 262 8.72 -12.83 26.09
CA ALA A 262 9.50 -12.33 27.22
C ALA A 262 8.87 -11.07 27.84
N ASP A 263 9.41 -10.62 28.98
CA ASP A 263 8.94 -9.44 29.71
C ASP A 263 9.14 -8.14 28.91
N THR A 264 10.17 -8.06 28.08
CA THR A 264 10.50 -6.90 27.27
C THR A 264 10.81 -7.30 25.82
N ARG A 265 10.60 -6.36 24.90
CA ARG A 265 10.96 -6.52 23.48
C ARG A 265 12.44 -6.91 23.30
N GLN A 266 13.33 -6.27 24.04
CA GLN A 266 14.75 -6.55 23.95
C GLN A 266 15.09 -7.96 24.41
N GLN A 267 14.52 -8.44 25.52
CA GLN A 267 14.71 -9.81 26.00
C GLN A 267 14.18 -10.83 25.00
N ALA A 268 12.98 -10.60 24.44
CA ALA A 268 12.41 -11.50 23.43
C ALA A 268 13.33 -11.62 22.19
N ARG A 269 13.82 -10.50 21.65
CA ARG A 269 14.73 -10.50 20.50
C ARG A 269 16.09 -11.11 20.80
N SER A 270 16.68 -10.79 21.96
CA SER A 270 17.96 -11.36 22.36
C SER A 270 17.86 -12.87 22.54
N ALA A 271 16.76 -13.36 23.11
CA ALA A 271 16.54 -14.80 23.29
C ALA A 271 16.21 -15.50 21.96
N ALA A 272 15.49 -14.87 21.04
CA ALA A 272 15.23 -15.43 19.70
C ALA A 272 16.55 -15.69 18.92
N ALA A 273 17.56 -14.84 19.12
CA ALA A 273 18.89 -15.04 18.53
C ALA A 273 19.69 -16.21 19.12
N LEU A 274 19.27 -16.77 20.28
CA LEU A 274 19.90 -17.94 20.89
C LEU A 274 19.33 -19.29 20.40
N ILE A 275 18.30 -19.25 19.58
CA ILE A 275 17.74 -20.47 18.95
C ILE A 275 18.71 -20.97 17.90
N GLU A 276 19.06 -22.24 18.00
CA GLU A 276 19.92 -22.91 17.03
C GLU A 276 19.12 -23.92 16.20
N VAL A 277 19.31 -23.87 14.89
CA VAL A 277 18.61 -24.76 13.95
C VAL A 277 19.62 -25.56 13.13
N ASP A 278 19.38 -26.87 13.03
CA ASP A 278 20.14 -27.77 12.16
C ASP A 278 19.37 -27.97 10.84
N TYR A 279 20.03 -27.63 9.74
CA TYR A 279 19.46 -27.63 8.40
C TYR A 279 20.09 -28.66 7.48
N ASP A 280 19.27 -29.24 6.62
CA ASP A 280 19.69 -29.90 5.39
C ASP A 280 19.44 -28.93 4.23
N VAL A 281 20.50 -28.26 3.79
CA VAL A 281 20.39 -27.12 2.86
C VAL A 281 20.30 -27.62 1.42
N HIS A 282 19.34 -27.09 0.67
CA HIS A 282 19.14 -27.36 -0.75
C HIS A 282 19.44 -26.12 -1.60
N THR A 283 19.78 -26.31 -2.87
CA THR A 283 19.98 -25.21 -3.80
C THR A 283 18.63 -24.49 -4.07
N PRO A 284 18.52 -23.19 -3.80
CA PRO A 284 17.28 -22.44 -4.09
C PRO A 284 17.01 -22.35 -5.60
N ILE A 285 15.73 -22.36 -5.97
CA ILE A 285 15.27 -22.12 -7.34
C ILE A 285 14.80 -20.68 -7.40
N THR A 286 15.65 -19.79 -7.92
CA THR A 286 15.43 -18.32 -7.94
C THR A 286 15.12 -17.75 -9.32
N ASP A 287 15.39 -18.53 -10.38
CA ASP A 287 15.14 -18.15 -11.77
C ASP A 287 13.85 -18.80 -12.28
N VAL A 288 12.97 -18.00 -12.90
CA VAL A 288 11.66 -18.48 -13.40
C VAL A 288 11.77 -19.46 -14.55
N ASP A 289 12.79 -19.36 -15.41
CA ASP A 289 12.98 -20.29 -16.53
C ASP A 289 13.50 -21.64 -16.02
N VAL A 290 14.38 -21.61 -15.01
CA VAL A 290 14.82 -22.83 -14.31
C VAL A 290 13.62 -23.47 -13.60
N ALA A 291 12.80 -22.69 -12.91
CA ALA A 291 11.61 -23.19 -12.24
C ALA A 291 10.60 -23.84 -13.20
N LEU A 292 10.43 -23.30 -14.41
CA LEU A 292 9.57 -23.86 -15.46
C LEU A 292 10.16 -25.13 -16.11
N ALA A 293 11.49 -25.24 -16.18
CA ALA A 293 12.17 -26.36 -16.85
C ALA A 293 12.47 -27.55 -15.94
N THR A 294 12.45 -27.37 -14.61
CA THR A 294 12.80 -28.43 -13.64
C THR A 294 11.59 -29.17 -13.12
N ASN A 295 11.79 -30.44 -12.75
CA ASN A 295 10.83 -31.24 -11.98
C ASN A 295 10.98 -31.03 -10.45
N GLU A 296 11.99 -30.32 -10.00
CA GLU A 296 12.16 -29.99 -8.59
C GLU A 296 11.13 -28.94 -8.14
N ILE A 297 10.47 -29.19 -7.03
CA ILE A 297 9.46 -28.29 -6.46
C ILE A 297 10.15 -27.24 -5.59
N ALA A 298 10.01 -25.96 -5.94
CA ALA A 298 10.59 -24.84 -5.20
C ALA A 298 9.96 -24.71 -3.81
N VAL A 299 8.62 -24.73 -3.73
CA VAL A 299 7.84 -24.42 -2.53
C VAL A 299 7.34 -25.70 -1.87
N TRP A 300 7.53 -25.80 -0.56
CA TRP A 300 7.12 -26.94 0.24
C TRP A 300 5.60 -27.18 0.18
N GLN A 301 5.18 -28.44 0.05
CA GLN A 301 3.79 -28.88 -0.03
C GLN A 301 2.98 -28.32 -1.22
N THR A 302 3.63 -28.03 -2.33
CA THR A 302 2.95 -27.71 -3.59
C THR A 302 3.21 -28.78 -4.64
N ASP A 303 2.40 -28.80 -5.72
CA ASP A 303 2.39 -29.84 -6.78
C ASP A 303 3.19 -29.41 -8.01
N GLY A 304 3.86 -28.25 -7.98
CA GLY A 304 4.67 -27.77 -9.09
C GLY A 304 5.01 -26.29 -8.96
N ASN A 305 5.80 -25.82 -9.90
CA ASN A 305 6.27 -24.44 -9.90
C ASN A 305 5.35 -23.47 -10.68
N VAL A 306 4.45 -23.96 -11.52
CA VAL A 306 3.42 -23.14 -12.16
C VAL A 306 2.29 -22.91 -11.17
N LEU A 307 2.14 -21.67 -10.70
CA LEU A 307 1.03 -21.28 -9.81
C LEU A 307 -0.27 -21.13 -10.57
N SER A 308 -0.23 -20.47 -11.74
CA SER A 308 -1.42 -20.27 -12.60
C SER A 308 -1.02 -19.84 -14.00
N THR A 309 -1.93 -20.10 -14.95
CA THR A 309 -1.92 -19.53 -16.30
C THR A 309 -3.21 -18.77 -16.53
N SER A 310 -3.11 -17.55 -17.06
CA SER A 310 -4.23 -16.69 -17.44
C SER A 310 -4.10 -16.36 -18.92
N ALA A 311 -5.08 -16.77 -19.72
CA ALA A 311 -5.03 -16.57 -21.16
C ALA A 311 -6.39 -16.19 -21.71
N TYR A 312 -6.41 -15.41 -22.80
CA TYR A 312 -7.59 -15.16 -23.64
C TYR A 312 -7.17 -14.76 -25.04
N GLN A 313 -8.05 -15.03 -26.00
CA GLN A 313 -7.84 -14.70 -27.41
C GLN A 313 -9.13 -14.14 -28.02
N ARG A 314 -9.00 -13.16 -28.92
CA ARG A 314 -10.08 -12.61 -29.71
C ARG A 314 -9.57 -12.21 -31.09
N GLY A 315 -10.24 -12.64 -32.15
CA GLY A 315 -9.82 -12.47 -33.55
C GLY A 315 -8.64 -13.37 -33.95
N ASP A 316 -8.23 -13.27 -35.20
CA ASP A 316 -7.04 -13.94 -35.75
C ASP A 316 -5.84 -13.01 -35.71
N VAL A 317 -5.00 -13.19 -34.70
CA VAL A 317 -3.83 -12.31 -34.47
C VAL A 317 -2.76 -12.55 -35.53
N ASP A 318 -2.57 -13.78 -36.02
CA ASP A 318 -1.56 -14.05 -37.05
C ASP A 318 -1.92 -13.37 -38.36
N ALA A 319 -3.17 -13.53 -38.81
CA ALA A 319 -3.66 -12.84 -40.01
C ALA A 319 -3.62 -11.32 -39.85
N ALA A 320 -4.00 -10.77 -38.66
CA ALA A 320 -4.01 -9.34 -38.42
C ALA A 320 -2.61 -8.73 -38.38
N LEU A 321 -1.63 -9.40 -37.74
CA LEU A 321 -0.22 -8.97 -37.75
C LEU A 321 0.35 -9.04 -39.17
N GLY A 322 0.05 -10.13 -39.95
CA GLY A 322 0.51 -10.26 -41.33
C GLY A 322 -0.07 -9.21 -42.28
N ALA A 323 -1.24 -8.65 -41.97
CA ALA A 323 -1.88 -7.57 -42.74
C ALA A 323 -1.53 -6.17 -42.25
N SER A 324 -0.83 -6.01 -41.13
CA SER A 324 -0.46 -4.72 -40.57
C SER A 324 0.62 -4.02 -41.39
N SER A 325 0.51 -2.70 -41.62
CA SER A 325 1.54 -1.91 -42.31
C SER A 325 2.82 -1.78 -41.48
N HIS A 326 2.65 -1.72 -40.12
CA HIS A 326 3.76 -1.62 -39.20
C HIS A 326 3.59 -2.66 -38.08
N VAL A 327 4.63 -3.46 -37.85
CA VAL A 327 4.72 -4.42 -36.75
C VAL A 327 5.98 -4.16 -35.95
N ILE A 328 5.87 -4.20 -34.63
CA ILE A 328 7.00 -4.13 -33.71
C ILE A 328 6.89 -5.27 -32.68
N SER A 329 8.05 -5.71 -32.22
CA SER A 329 8.18 -6.80 -31.24
C SER A 329 9.26 -6.45 -30.23
N GLU A 330 8.93 -6.45 -28.95
CA GLU A 330 9.82 -6.05 -27.86
C GLU A 330 9.58 -6.86 -26.59
N THR A 331 10.63 -7.00 -25.78
CA THR A 331 10.53 -7.63 -24.47
C THR A 331 10.76 -6.62 -23.35
N PHE A 332 9.81 -6.48 -22.45
CA PHE A 332 9.85 -5.59 -21.31
C PHE A 332 10.09 -6.35 -20.01
N HIS A 333 10.83 -5.73 -19.08
CA HIS A 333 11.14 -6.29 -17.76
C HIS A 333 10.79 -5.29 -16.67
N THR A 334 10.05 -5.74 -15.66
CA THR A 334 9.81 -4.96 -14.45
C THR A 334 10.49 -5.62 -13.26
N GLN A 335 10.95 -4.82 -12.31
CA GLN A 335 11.65 -5.29 -11.11
C GLN A 335 10.70 -5.59 -9.95
N ARG A 336 11.22 -6.26 -8.92
CA ARG A 336 10.60 -6.37 -7.60
C ARG A 336 10.83 -5.07 -6.85
N ILE A 337 9.81 -4.55 -6.16
CA ILE A 337 9.95 -3.40 -5.25
C ILE A 337 9.21 -3.64 -3.94
N GLU A 338 9.64 -2.87 -2.93
CA GLU A 338 9.17 -2.88 -1.56
C GLU A 338 8.09 -1.83 -1.33
N HIS A 339 7.02 -2.16 -0.59
CA HIS A 339 5.94 -1.22 -0.23
C HIS A 339 6.45 -0.04 0.58
N ALA A 340 7.34 -0.31 1.53
CA ALA A 340 7.94 0.66 2.44
C ALA A 340 6.90 1.50 3.21
N PHE A 341 5.79 0.87 3.62
CA PHE A 341 4.92 1.48 4.63
C PHE A 341 5.75 1.74 5.89
N LEU A 342 5.56 2.90 6.53
CA LEU A 342 6.48 3.33 7.58
C LEU A 342 6.24 2.66 8.93
N GLU A 343 5.02 2.25 9.24
CA GLU A 343 4.73 1.41 10.39
C GLU A 343 5.05 -0.05 10.05
N PRO A 344 6.07 -0.68 10.66
CA PRO A 344 6.26 -2.13 10.57
C PRO A 344 5.02 -2.86 11.11
N GLU A 345 4.83 -4.10 10.70
CA GLU A 345 3.70 -4.91 11.16
C GLU A 345 3.76 -5.07 12.68
N ALA A 346 2.62 -4.84 13.29
CA ALA A 346 2.43 -4.94 14.72
C ALA A 346 1.08 -5.58 15.03
N THR A 347 1.04 -6.38 16.10
CA THR A 347 -0.18 -7.02 16.61
C THR A 347 -0.13 -7.06 18.13
N LEU A 348 -1.28 -6.80 18.76
CA LEU A 348 -1.49 -7.02 20.19
C LEU A 348 -2.67 -7.99 20.35
N ALA A 349 -2.45 -9.09 21.03
CA ALA A 349 -3.47 -10.10 21.35
C ALA A 349 -3.69 -10.18 22.85
N ILE A 350 -4.96 -10.21 23.28
CA ILE A 350 -5.40 -10.21 24.68
C ILE A 350 -6.38 -11.36 24.88
N PRO A 351 -6.02 -12.42 25.61
CA PRO A 351 -6.95 -13.47 25.99
C PRO A 351 -7.99 -12.94 26.97
N SER A 352 -9.20 -13.53 26.97
CA SER A 352 -10.21 -13.20 27.97
C SER A 352 -9.80 -13.73 29.36
N VAL A 353 -10.12 -12.96 30.41
CA VAL A 353 -9.87 -13.36 31.80
C VAL A 353 -10.97 -14.25 32.39
N ASP A 354 -12.03 -14.49 31.62
CA ASP A 354 -13.17 -15.30 31.99
C ASP A 354 -13.11 -16.72 31.40
N SER A 355 -14.02 -17.59 31.86
CA SER A 355 -14.10 -18.98 31.36
C SER A 355 -14.53 -19.12 29.90
N SER A 356 -14.84 -18.03 29.22
CA SER A 356 -15.29 -18.06 27.81
C SER A 356 -14.19 -18.42 26.80
N ARG A 357 -12.90 -18.36 27.23
CA ARG A 357 -11.73 -18.61 26.39
C ARG A 357 -11.87 -17.93 25.03
N ARG A 358 -11.83 -16.58 25.01
CA ARG A 358 -11.83 -15.75 23.81
C ARG A 358 -10.49 -15.04 23.69
N VAL A 359 -10.20 -14.57 22.47
CA VAL A 359 -9.05 -13.70 22.24
C VAL A 359 -9.47 -12.47 21.45
N LYS A 360 -9.06 -11.30 21.94
CA LYS A 360 -9.17 -10.02 21.22
C LYS A 360 -7.83 -9.68 20.61
N VAL A 361 -7.83 -9.39 19.31
CA VAL A 361 -6.62 -9.05 18.53
C VAL A 361 -6.77 -7.65 17.95
N TYR A 362 -5.79 -6.81 18.19
CA TYR A 362 -5.65 -5.51 17.54
C TYR A 362 -4.71 -5.69 16.35
N SER A 363 -5.19 -5.38 15.14
CA SER A 363 -4.49 -5.59 13.88
C SER A 363 -4.38 -4.30 13.07
N GLY A 364 -3.28 -4.14 12.33
CA GLY A 364 -3.09 -3.16 11.27
C GLY A 364 -3.19 -3.79 9.87
N GLY A 365 -3.79 -5.00 9.73
CA GLY A 365 -3.97 -5.71 8.45
C GLY A 365 -4.96 -5.03 7.51
N GLN A 366 -5.01 -5.47 6.26
CA GLN A 366 -5.94 -4.97 5.24
C GLN A 366 -7.26 -5.74 5.18
N GLY A 367 -7.41 -6.85 5.94
CA GLY A 367 -8.61 -7.68 5.96
C GLY A 367 -8.83 -8.36 7.31
N ILE A 368 -9.39 -7.63 8.28
CA ILE A 368 -9.53 -8.11 9.65
C ILE A 368 -10.47 -9.31 9.80
N TRP A 369 -11.41 -9.55 8.88
CA TRP A 369 -12.24 -10.76 8.87
C TRP A 369 -11.46 -12.00 8.43
N ASP A 370 -10.55 -11.83 7.45
CA ASP A 370 -9.61 -12.90 7.06
C ASP A 370 -8.63 -13.19 8.20
N ASP A 371 -8.09 -12.14 8.86
CA ASP A 371 -7.26 -12.27 10.06
C ASP A 371 -8.01 -13.08 11.14
N ARG A 372 -9.28 -12.74 11.46
CA ARG A 372 -10.10 -13.48 12.42
C ARG A 372 -10.23 -14.96 12.07
N ASN A 373 -10.60 -15.22 10.81
CA ASN A 373 -10.88 -16.59 10.37
C ASN A 373 -9.61 -17.46 10.40
N ASP A 374 -8.47 -16.92 9.96
CA ASP A 374 -7.20 -17.67 9.97
C ASP A 374 -6.65 -17.82 11.41
N ILE A 375 -6.78 -16.80 12.26
CA ILE A 375 -6.44 -16.94 13.69
C ILE A 375 -7.27 -18.06 14.35
N ALA A 376 -8.58 -18.08 14.14
CA ALA A 376 -9.45 -19.12 14.68
C ALA A 376 -9.03 -20.52 14.20
N ARG A 377 -8.69 -20.69 12.94
CA ARG A 377 -8.19 -21.95 12.36
C ARG A 377 -6.86 -22.38 13.00
N VAL A 378 -5.90 -21.46 13.14
CA VAL A 378 -4.60 -21.74 13.77
C VAL A 378 -4.75 -22.12 15.23
N LEU A 379 -5.67 -21.47 15.95
CA LEU A 379 -5.96 -21.80 17.34
C LEU A 379 -6.87 -23.02 17.51
N GLY A 380 -7.49 -23.55 16.45
CA GLY A 380 -8.42 -24.67 16.51
C GLY A 380 -9.72 -24.34 17.26
N ILE A 381 -10.21 -23.09 17.14
CA ILE A 381 -11.40 -22.58 17.85
C ILE A 381 -12.42 -22.00 16.88
N ASP A 382 -13.63 -21.71 17.37
CA ASP A 382 -14.69 -21.08 16.58
C ASP A 382 -14.40 -19.58 16.33
N ASN A 383 -14.80 -19.07 15.17
CA ASN A 383 -14.65 -17.66 14.79
C ASN A 383 -15.26 -16.69 15.81
N SER A 384 -16.35 -17.08 16.49
CA SER A 384 -16.99 -16.27 17.54
C SER A 384 -16.13 -16.08 18.80
N GLN A 385 -15.07 -16.88 18.96
CA GLN A 385 -14.11 -16.76 20.06
C GLN A 385 -12.96 -15.78 19.72
N VAL A 386 -12.87 -15.31 18.48
CA VAL A 386 -11.86 -14.36 18.02
C VAL A 386 -12.53 -13.04 17.65
N THR A 387 -12.11 -11.95 18.26
CA THR A 387 -12.49 -10.60 17.85
C THR A 387 -11.26 -9.86 17.35
N VAL A 388 -11.30 -9.35 16.13
CA VAL A 388 -10.25 -8.49 15.57
C VAL A 388 -10.77 -7.06 15.47
N GLU A 389 -9.99 -6.12 15.98
CA GLU A 389 -10.25 -4.68 15.88
C GLU A 389 -9.13 -3.99 15.10
N LEU A 390 -9.52 -3.17 14.12
CA LEU A 390 -8.59 -2.35 13.38
C LEU A 390 -8.10 -1.19 14.24
N VAL A 391 -6.79 -1.04 14.33
CA VAL A 391 -6.15 0.15 14.91
C VAL A 391 -5.63 1.04 13.78
N THR A 392 -5.28 2.28 14.08
CA THR A 392 -4.62 3.18 13.13
C THR A 392 -3.47 2.47 12.43
N ASN A 393 -3.46 2.52 11.09
CA ASN A 393 -2.49 1.81 10.26
C ASN A 393 -1.58 2.81 9.55
N GLY A 394 -0.28 2.67 9.74
CA GLY A 394 0.76 3.55 9.21
C GLY A 394 1.14 3.29 7.76
N GLY A 395 0.16 2.99 6.91
CA GLY A 395 0.30 2.66 5.49
C GLY A 395 0.35 1.17 5.22
N ALA A 396 -0.10 0.75 4.03
CA ALA A 396 -0.08 -0.66 3.64
C ALA A 396 0.19 -0.87 2.13
N PHE A 397 -0.53 -0.21 1.23
CA PHE A 397 -0.37 -0.23 -0.23
C PHE A 397 -0.51 -1.62 -0.89
N GLY A 398 -1.10 -2.58 -0.18
CA GLY A 398 -1.19 -4.00 -0.56
C GLY A 398 -0.29 -4.91 0.28
N GLY A 399 0.75 -4.39 0.95
CA GLY A 399 1.73 -5.19 1.68
C GLY A 399 1.25 -5.76 3.02
N LYS A 400 0.07 -5.38 3.50
CA LYS A 400 -0.55 -5.91 4.72
C LYS A 400 -1.84 -6.69 4.41
N GLU A 401 -1.97 -7.22 3.17
CA GLU A 401 -3.09 -8.12 2.82
C GLU A 401 -2.84 -9.52 3.39
N ASP A 402 -1.64 -10.07 3.17
CA ASP A 402 -1.26 -11.34 3.77
C ASP A 402 -1.02 -11.19 5.27
N MET A 403 -1.36 -12.23 6.02
CA MET A 403 -1.11 -12.30 7.46
C MET A 403 0.40 -12.40 7.71
N SER A 404 0.96 -11.46 8.49
CA SER A 404 2.39 -11.47 8.86
C SER A 404 2.61 -12.01 10.27
N ASN A 405 2.25 -11.26 11.32
CA ASN A 405 2.50 -11.65 12.71
C ASN A 405 1.24 -11.82 13.56
N GLN A 406 0.05 -11.68 12.97
CA GLN A 406 -1.23 -11.72 13.68
C GLN A 406 -1.47 -13.11 14.31
N ALA A 407 -1.36 -14.19 13.52
CA ALA A 407 -1.54 -15.56 14.03
C ALA A 407 -0.47 -15.93 15.05
N HIS A 408 0.78 -15.54 14.84
CA HIS A 408 1.88 -15.79 15.77
C HIS A 408 1.62 -15.14 17.14
N THR A 409 1.18 -13.87 17.12
CA THR A 409 0.89 -13.12 18.35
C THR A 409 -0.33 -13.67 19.07
N ALA A 410 -1.39 -14.00 18.33
CA ALA A 410 -2.60 -14.60 18.89
C ALA A 410 -2.32 -15.99 19.50
N LEU A 411 -1.51 -16.82 18.81
CA LEU A 411 -1.06 -18.13 19.32
C LEU A 411 -0.27 -17.97 20.63
N ALA A 412 0.70 -17.06 20.66
CA ALA A 412 1.49 -16.83 21.86
C ALA A 412 0.62 -16.37 23.04
N ALA A 413 -0.30 -15.42 22.82
CA ALA A 413 -1.21 -14.94 23.86
C ALA A 413 -2.16 -16.04 24.35
N TRP A 414 -2.68 -16.86 23.44
CA TRP A 414 -3.57 -17.98 23.74
C TRP A 414 -2.90 -19.06 24.58
N LEU A 415 -1.65 -19.40 24.27
CA LEU A 415 -0.91 -20.47 24.96
C LEU A 415 -0.38 -20.03 26.32
N ILE A 416 0.06 -18.77 26.45
CA ILE A 416 0.62 -18.25 27.72
C ILE A 416 -0.46 -17.68 28.65
N ASP A 417 -1.70 -17.53 28.17
CA ASP A 417 -2.82 -16.92 28.88
C ASP A 417 -2.51 -15.50 29.42
N ALA A 418 -1.84 -14.67 28.62
CA ALA A 418 -1.49 -13.30 28.96
C ALA A 418 -1.51 -12.41 27.71
N PRO A 419 -1.69 -11.08 27.85
CA PRO A 419 -1.57 -10.16 26.71
C PRO A 419 -0.16 -10.23 26.10
N VAL A 420 -0.08 -10.39 24.78
CA VAL A 420 1.19 -10.43 24.05
C VAL A 420 1.16 -9.42 22.91
N LYS A 421 2.25 -8.65 22.77
CA LYS A 421 2.49 -7.76 21.65
C LYS A 421 3.72 -8.19 20.86
N CYS A 422 3.56 -8.30 19.53
CA CYS A 422 4.64 -8.51 18.57
C CYS A 422 4.74 -7.29 17.65
N VAL A 423 5.92 -6.70 17.53
CA VAL A 423 6.22 -5.61 16.59
C VAL A 423 7.47 -6.02 15.82
N LEU A 424 7.36 -6.16 14.51
CA LEU A 424 8.49 -6.51 13.67
C LEU A 424 9.53 -5.40 13.62
N SER A 425 10.80 -5.74 13.51
CA SER A 425 11.83 -4.80 13.07
C SER A 425 11.61 -4.47 11.58
N ARG A 426 12.28 -3.44 11.10
CA ARG A 426 12.22 -3.11 9.67
C ARG A 426 12.80 -4.22 8.79
N GLU A 427 13.83 -4.90 9.26
CA GLU A 427 14.44 -6.02 8.54
C GLU A 427 13.50 -7.24 8.52
N GLU A 428 12.91 -7.60 9.66
CA GLU A 428 11.88 -8.66 9.72
C GLU A 428 10.70 -8.33 8.79
N SER A 429 10.22 -7.08 8.81
CA SER A 429 9.18 -6.60 7.90
C SER A 429 9.56 -6.79 6.43
N PHE A 430 10.81 -6.42 6.04
CA PHE A 430 11.29 -6.61 4.66
C PHE A 430 11.39 -8.08 4.26
N LEU A 431 11.69 -8.97 5.18
CA LEU A 431 11.78 -10.41 4.90
C LEU A 431 10.39 -11.05 4.79
N MET A 432 9.44 -10.68 5.65
CA MET A 432 8.22 -11.45 5.86
C MET A 432 7.09 -11.11 4.88
N HIS A 433 6.77 -9.83 4.63
CA HIS A 433 5.60 -9.51 3.81
C HIS A 433 5.86 -9.63 2.30
N ALA A 434 4.78 -9.79 1.53
CA ALA A 434 4.83 -9.94 0.08
C ALA A 434 5.33 -8.66 -0.63
N LYS A 435 5.85 -8.80 -1.85
CA LYS A 435 6.45 -7.74 -2.68
C LYS A 435 5.73 -7.58 -4.01
N ARG A 436 6.06 -6.54 -4.81
CA ARG A 436 5.59 -6.45 -6.20
C ARG A 436 6.21 -7.55 -7.04
N HIS A 437 5.41 -8.20 -7.86
CA HIS A 437 5.88 -9.18 -8.84
C HIS A 437 6.79 -8.56 -9.89
N PRO A 438 8.02 -9.04 -10.09
CA PRO A 438 8.74 -8.81 -11.32
C PRO A 438 8.10 -9.62 -12.44
N ILE A 439 7.93 -9.00 -13.62
CA ILE A 439 7.29 -9.64 -14.78
C ILE A 439 8.15 -9.38 -16.02
N ARG A 440 8.43 -10.45 -16.77
CA ARG A 440 8.96 -10.39 -18.13
C ARG A 440 7.79 -10.50 -19.09
N MET A 441 7.69 -9.57 -20.04
CA MET A 441 6.56 -9.44 -20.96
C MET A 441 7.08 -9.27 -22.39
N HIS A 442 6.76 -10.19 -23.26
CA HIS A 442 7.02 -10.07 -24.70
C HIS A 442 5.76 -9.57 -25.38
N TYR A 443 5.85 -8.43 -26.04
CA TYR A 443 4.78 -7.78 -26.78
C TYR A 443 5.10 -7.77 -28.27
N GLU A 444 4.15 -8.17 -29.10
CA GLU A 444 4.15 -8.01 -30.56
C GLU A 444 2.89 -7.26 -30.95
N MET A 445 3.01 -6.13 -31.64
CA MET A 445 1.91 -5.20 -31.88
C MET A 445 1.95 -4.66 -33.30
N GLY A 446 0.78 -4.65 -33.97
CA GLY A 446 0.59 -4.14 -35.32
C GLY A 446 -0.32 -2.91 -35.39
N CYS A 447 -0.08 -2.03 -36.39
CA CYS A 447 -0.98 -0.96 -36.78
C CYS A 447 -1.01 -0.77 -38.30
N ASP A 448 -2.00 -0.02 -38.81
CA ASP A 448 -2.07 0.44 -40.18
C ASP A 448 -1.18 1.68 -40.41
N ASP A 449 -1.16 2.20 -41.67
CA ASP A 449 -0.39 3.40 -42.07
C ASP A 449 -0.84 4.67 -41.35
N HIS A 450 -2.00 4.66 -40.72
CA HIS A 450 -2.55 5.76 -39.95
C HIS A 450 -2.33 5.60 -38.45
N GLY A 451 -1.67 4.52 -38.00
CA GLY A 451 -1.44 4.23 -36.58
C GLY A 451 -2.67 3.68 -35.84
N MET A 452 -3.70 3.21 -36.54
CA MET A 452 -4.80 2.47 -35.94
C MET A 452 -4.33 1.05 -35.60
N LEU A 453 -4.46 0.64 -34.33
CA LEU A 453 -4.05 -0.68 -33.87
C LEU A 453 -4.85 -1.78 -34.55
N THR A 454 -4.18 -2.83 -34.98
CA THR A 454 -4.77 -3.97 -35.70
C THR A 454 -4.70 -5.25 -34.87
N ALA A 455 -3.56 -5.48 -34.20
CA ALA A 455 -3.31 -6.71 -33.45
C ALA A 455 -2.37 -6.50 -32.27
N LEU A 456 -2.52 -7.36 -31.26
CA LEU A 456 -1.63 -7.44 -30.10
C LEU A 456 -1.45 -8.90 -29.66
N ARG A 457 -0.19 -9.36 -29.56
CA ARG A 457 0.16 -10.62 -28.91
C ARG A 457 1.02 -10.33 -27.70
N VAL A 458 0.73 -11.02 -26.55
CA VAL A 458 1.49 -10.87 -25.30
C VAL A 458 1.78 -12.23 -24.71
N ARG A 459 3.03 -12.45 -24.33
CA ARG A 459 3.49 -13.60 -23.54
C ARG A 459 4.24 -13.09 -22.32
N ALA A 460 3.74 -13.42 -21.13
CA ALA A 460 4.27 -12.90 -19.88
C ALA A 460 4.58 -14.02 -18.89
N VAL A 461 5.67 -13.87 -18.15
CA VAL A 461 6.06 -14.73 -17.04
C VAL A 461 6.37 -13.85 -15.83
N GLY A 462 5.67 -14.10 -14.71
CA GLY A 462 5.85 -13.39 -13.45
C GLY A 462 6.37 -14.29 -12.35
N ASP A 463 7.37 -13.81 -11.60
CA ASP A 463 7.90 -14.47 -10.42
C ASP A 463 6.99 -14.17 -9.21
N SER A 464 6.26 -15.18 -8.75
CA SER A 464 5.38 -15.09 -7.58
C SER A 464 6.10 -15.37 -6.25
N GLY A 465 7.40 -15.72 -6.29
CA GLY A 465 8.12 -16.12 -5.10
C GLY A 465 7.59 -17.42 -4.50
N ALA A 466 7.70 -17.56 -3.19
CA ALA A 466 7.45 -18.83 -2.52
C ALA A 466 5.98 -19.23 -2.48
N TYR A 467 5.12 -18.43 -1.88
CA TYR A 467 3.73 -18.80 -1.61
C TYR A 467 2.77 -18.09 -2.55
N ALA A 468 1.54 -18.61 -2.66
CA ALA A 468 0.55 -18.11 -3.60
C ALA A 468 0.14 -16.67 -3.34
N SER A 469 -0.05 -16.27 -2.07
CA SER A 469 -0.61 -14.97 -1.75
C SER A 469 -1.79 -14.64 -2.69
N VAL A 470 -1.64 -13.58 -3.50
CA VAL A 470 -2.55 -13.23 -4.60
C VAL A 470 -1.86 -13.23 -5.97
N GLY A 471 -0.73 -13.91 -6.12
CA GLY A 471 0.12 -13.90 -7.33
C GLY A 471 -0.64 -14.29 -8.60
N MET A 472 -1.49 -15.32 -8.53
CA MET A 472 -2.36 -15.70 -9.64
C MET A 472 -3.26 -14.56 -10.11
N LYS A 473 -3.75 -13.73 -9.17
CA LYS A 473 -4.63 -12.60 -9.50
C LYS A 473 -3.87 -11.41 -10.05
N VAL A 474 -2.60 -11.22 -9.66
CA VAL A 474 -1.73 -10.20 -10.25
C VAL A 474 -1.46 -10.50 -11.72
N LEU A 475 -1.12 -11.75 -12.06
CA LEU A 475 -0.88 -12.15 -13.45
C LEU A 475 -2.18 -12.16 -14.28
N GLU A 476 -3.31 -12.54 -13.69
CA GLU A 476 -4.65 -12.41 -14.32
C GLU A 476 -4.97 -10.94 -14.64
N ARG A 477 -4.64 -9.99 -13.72
CA ARG A 477 -4.83 -8.55 -13.95
C ARG A 477 -3.86 -8.03 -15.01
N MET A 478 -2.60 -8.47 -14.99
CA MET A 478 -1.62 -8.13 -16.04
C MET A 478 -2.17 -8.55 -17.40
N ALA A 479 -2.62 -9.80 -17.54
CA ALA A 479 -3.21 -10.31 -18.78
C ALA A 479 -4.45 -9.50 -19.19
N GLY A 480 -5.42 -9.32 -18.29
CA GLY A 480 -6.64 -8.58 -18.56
C GLY A 480 -6.41 -7.11 -18.97
N HIS A 481 -5.33 -6.48 -18.47
CA HIS A 481 -5.01 -5.09 -18.75
C HIS A 481 -3.92 -4.92 -19.84
N ALA A 482 -3.53 -5.98 -20.54
CA ALA A 482 -2.45 -5.97 -21.52
C ALA A 482 -2.63 -4.96 -22.67
N SER A 483 -3.88 -4.71 -23.11
CA SER A 483 -4.20 -3.69 -24.11
C SER A 483 -4.36 -2.28 -23.56
N GLY A 484 -4.25 -2.09 -22.21
CA GLY A 484 -4.52 -0.80 -21.60
C GLY A 484 -5.90 -0.24 -21.94
N PRO A 485 -6.07 1.09 -21.99
CA PRO A 485 -7.33 1.76 -22.36
C PRO A 485 -7.50 1.91 -23.87
N TYR A 486 -7.03 0.94 -24.65
CA TYR A 486 -7.07 1.02 -26.12
C TYR A 486 -7.94 -0.09 -26.74
N HIS A 487 -8.55 0.25 -27.88
CA HIS A 487 -9.24 -0.72 -28.72
C HIS A 487 -8.23 -1.42 -29.62
N VAL A 488 -8.18 -2.76 -29.54
CA VAL A 488 -7.35 -3.61 -30.40
C VAL A 488 -8.26 -4.68 -31.00
N PRO A 489 -8.43 -4.76 -32.34
CA PRO A 489 -9.35 -5.70 -32.97
C PRO A 489 -9.01 -7.18 -32.76
N ALA A 490 -7.74 -7.55 -32.89
CA ALA A 490 -7.25 -8.91 -32.68
C ALA A 490 -6.25 -8.97 -31.52
N ILE A 491 -6.47 -9.86 -30.56
CA ILE A 491 -5.64 -9.94 -29.34
C ILE A 491 -5.47 -11.40 -28.90
N ASP A 492 -4.24 -11.76 -28.50
CA ASP A 492 -3.83 -13.04 -27.93
C ASP A 492 -2.86 -12.83 -26.77
N VAL A 493 -3.32 -13.15 -25.56
CA VAL A 493 -2.58 -12.90 -24.33
C VAL A 493 -2.46 -14.16 -23.50
N GLU A 494 -1.24 -14.45 -23.02
CA GLU A 494 -0.95 -15.46 -22.01
C GLU A 494 0.00 -14.92 -20.95
N ALA A 495 -0.32 -15.15 -19.68
CA ALA A 495 0.50 -14.79 -18.53
C ALA A 495 0.60 -15.96 -17.54
N ILE A 496 1.82 -16.31 -17.17
CA ILE A 496 2.13 -17.43 -16.28
C ILE A 496 2.70 -16.89 -14.98
N ALA A 497 2.12 -17.31 -13.85
CA ALA A 497 2.66 -17.08 -12.51
C ALA A 497 3.52 -18.27 -12.09
N VAL A 498 4.77 -18.02 -11.65
CA VAL A 498 5.75 -19.06 -11.34
C VAL A 498 6.19 -18.96 -9.88
N ARG A 499 6.20 -20.09 -9.17
CA ARG A 499 6.75 -20.22 -7.82
C ARG A 499 8.26 -20.36 -7.87
N THR A 500 8.95 -19.65 -6.98
CA THR A 500 10.41 -19.68 -6.79
C THR A 500 10.75 -19.59 -5.31
N ASN A 501 12.06 -19.67 -4.94
CA ASN A 501 12.50 -19.39 -3.57
C ASN A 501 12.84 -17.92 -3.30
N ASN A 502 12.41 -17.03 -4.16
CA ASN A 502 12.48 -15.58 -3.97
C ASN A 502 11.45 -15.09 -2.94
N PRO A 503 11.54 -13.82 -2.46
CA PRO A 503 10.51 -13.20 -1.65
C PRO A 503 9.13 -13.31 -2.30
N VAL A 504 8.11 -13.58 -1.49
CA VAL A 504 6.73 -13.77 -1.94
C VAL A 504 6.26 -12.58 -2.76
N GLY A 505 5.66 -12.84 -3.92
CA GLY A 505 4.97 -11.86 -4.73
C GLY A 505 3.50 -11.76 -4.29
N GLY A 506 3.03 -10.56 -3.98
CA GLY A 506 1.64 -10.33 -3.56
C GLY A 506 1.05 -9.03 -4.07
N ALA A 507 0.05 -8.53 -3.39
CA ALA A 507 -0.59 -7.28 -3.75
C ALA A 507 0.35 -6.09 -3.56
N PHE A 508 0.40 -5.23 -4.56
CA PHE A 508 1.02 -3.91 -4.48
C PHE A 508 0.27 -2.96 -5.42
N ARG A 509 0.01 -1.73 -4.97
CA ARG A 509 -0.70 -0.66 -5.68
C ARG A 509 -0.47 -0.70 -7.20
N GLY A 510 -1.52 -0.82 -8.02
CA GLY A 510 -1.46 -1.05 -9.48
C GLY A 510 -1.67 -2.50 -9.92
N PHE A 511 -1.25 -3.51 -9.11
CA PHE A 511 -1.65 -4.92 -9.16
C PHE A 511 -1.66 -5.53 -10.57
N GLY A 512 -0.51 -5.57 -11.25
CA GLY A 512 -0.36 -6.13 -12.60
C GLY A 512 -0.64 -5.11 -13.73
N ALA A 513 -1.60 -4.20 -13.57
CA ALA A 513 -1.95 -3.22 -14.59
C ALA A 513 -0.81 -2.25 -14.91
N ASN A 514 -0.05 -1.80 -13.90
CA ASN A 514 1.07 -0.89 -14.12
C ASN A 514 2.26 -1.55 -14.85
N GLN A 515 2.49 -2.86 -14.63
CA GLN A 515 3.51 -3.61 -15.39
C GLN A 515 3.09 -3.71 -16.85
N ALA A 516 1.84 -4.15 -17.11
CA ALA A 516 1.29 -4.22 -18.47
C ALA A 516 1.32 -2.86 -19.18
N GLN A 517 0.94 -1.80 -18.47
CA GLN A 517 0.88 -0.46 -19.05
C GLN A 517 2.26 0.10 -19.42
N PHE A 518 3.31 -0.21 -18.66
CA PHE A 518 4.67 0.15 -19.03
C PHE A 518 5.06 -0.42 -20.40
N ALA A 519 4.73 -1.67 -20.66
CA ALA A 519 4.99 -2.32 -21.94
C ALA A 519 4.10 -1.73 -23.05
N MET A 520 2.79 -1.64 -22.81
CA MET A 520 1.83 -1.13 -23.80
C MET A 520 2.15 0.31 -24.25
N GLU A 521 2.45 1.21 -23.33
CA GLU A 521 2.82 2.60 -23.62
C GLU A 521 4.15 2.68 -24.40
N GLY A 522 5.12 1.84 -24.00
CA GLY A 522 6.40 1.74 -24.71
C GLY A 522 6.26 1.24 -26.16
N MET A 523 5.31 0.32 -26.42
CA MET A 523 4.98 -0.13 -27.77
C MET A 523 4.31 0.97 -28.60
N LEU A 524 3.36 1.70 -28.01
CA LEU A 524 2.68 2.81 -28.68
C LEU A 524 3.62 3.92 -29.11
N ASP A 525 4.57 4.31 -28.27
CA ASP A 525 5.53 5.35 -28.61
C ASP A 525 6.45 4.93 -29.77
N ARG A 526 6.85 3.65 -29.82
CA ARG A 526 7.62 3.09 -30.94
C ARG A 526 6.80 3.07 -32.23
N LEU A 527 5.52 2.69 -32.17
CA LEU A 527 4.63 2.75 -33.34
C LEU A 527 4.39 4.19 -33.79
N ALA A 528 4.16 5.12 -32.88
CA ALA A 528 4.02 6.55 -33.19
C ALA A 528 5.22 7.06 -33.95
N SER A 529 6.44 6.71 -33.51
CA SER A 529 7.69 7.04 -34.18
C SER A 529 7.79 6.41 -35.58
N ARG A 530 7.35 5.18 -35.78
CA ARG A 530 7.31 4.47 -37.06
C ARG A 530 6.36 5.12 -38.06
N VAL A 531 5.18 5.50 -37.62
CA VAL A 531 4.12 6.13 -38.41
C VAL A 531 4.42 7.62 -38.65
N GLY A 532 5.25 8.24 -37.81
CA GLY A 532 5.59 9.67 -37.90
C GLY A 532 4.52 10.59 -37.29
N ILE A 533 3.77 10.11 -36.30
CA ILE A 533 2.76 10.88 -35.55
C ILE A 533 3.18 11.12 -34.12
N SER A 534 2.51 12.05 -33.42
CA SER A 534 2.83 12.36 -32.04
C SER A 534 2.33 11.26 -31.07
N GLY A 535 2.98 11.15 -29.89
CA GLY A 535 2.53 10.25 -28.84
C GLY A 535 1.11 10.55 -28.35
N TRP A 536 0.66 11.82 -28.39
CA TRP A 536 -0.73 12.17 -28.09
C TRP A 536 -1.68 11.63 -29.17
N GLU A 537 -1.32 11.81 -30.43
CA GLU A 537 -2.17 11.46 -31.58
C GLU A 537 -2.42 9.94 -31.70
N ILE A 538 -1.40 9.11 -31.52
CA ILE A 538 -1.58 7.66 -31.57
C ILE A 538 -2.49 7.17 -30.44
N ARG A 539 -2.39 7.75 -29.24
CA ARG A 539 -3.27 7.43 -28.12
C ARG A 539 -4.70 7.88 -28.38
N HIS A 540 -4.90 9.10 -28.89
CA HIS A 540 -6.22 9.64 -29.18
C HIS A 540 -6.95 8.87 -30.29
N ARG A 541 -6.25 8.38 -31.30
CA ARG A 541 -6.84 7.54 -32.37
C ARG A 541 -7.33 6.19 -31.88
N ASN A 542 -6.66 5.64 -30.87
CA ASN A 542 -6.89 4.27 -30.40
C ASN A 542 -7.60 4.16 -29.05
N VAL A 543 -7.82 5.29 -28.35
CA VAL A 543 -8.47 5.28 -27.05
C VAL A 543 -9.86 4.67 -27.10
N ILE A 544 -10.14 3.80 -26.14
CA ILE A 544 -11.43 3.08 -26.05
C ILE A 544 -12.60 4.08 -25.92
N GLN A 545 -13.68 3.83 -26.66
CA GLN A 545 -14.91 4.61 -26.67
C GLN A 545 -16.11 3.73 -26.24
N PRO A 546 -17.22 4.33 -25.79
CA PRO A 546 -18.46 3.59 -25.52
C PRO A 546 -18.89 2.75 -26.72
N GLY A 547 -19.27 1.50 -26.45
CA GLY A 547 -19.66 0.53 -27.48
C GLY A 547 -18.49 -0.24 -28.10
N MET A 548 -17.23 0.21 -27.92
CA MET A 548 -16.06 -0.58 -28.35
C MET A 548 -15.80 -1.75 -27.40
N VAL A 549 -15.13 -2.77 -27.94
CA VAL A 549 -14.77 -3.95 -27.17
C VAL A 549 -13.36 -3.81 -26.62
N TRP A 550 -13.23 -3.87 -25.28
CA TRP A 550 -11.95 -3.91 -24.58
C TRP A 550 -11.28 -5.30 -24.72
N GLY A 551 -9.94 -5.35 -24.60
CA GLY A 551 -9.14 -6.55 -24.83
C GLY A 551 -9.78 -7.89 -24.44
N PRO A 552 -10.17 -8.10 -23.16
CA PRO A 552 -10.80 -9.33 -22.69
C PRO A 552 -12.21 -9.64 -23.24
N GLY A 553 -12.78 -8.80 -24.11
CA GLY A 553 -14.08 -9.03 -24.74
C GLY A 553 -15.24 -8.24 -24.13
N GLN A 554 -15.01 -7.41 -23.11
CA GLN A 554 -16.04 -6.56 -22.52
C GLN A 554 -16.41 -5.40 -23.44
N THR A 555 -17.69 -5.27 -23.81
CA THR A 555 -18.21 -4.04 -24.44
C THR A 555 -18.26 -2.93 -23.39
N MET A 556 -17.60 -1.82 -23.69
CA MET A 556 -17.47 -0.71 -22.74
C MET A 556 -18.72 0.18 -22.73
N ASP A 557 -19.12 0.56 -21.52
CA ASP A 557 -20.24 1.48 -21.29
C ASP A 557 -19.80 2.97 -21.34
N GLU A 558 -20.74 3.90 -21.13
CA GLU A 558 -20.50 5.35 -21.15
C GLU A 558 -19.44 5.81 -20.14
N GLY A 559 -19.19 5.04 -19.08
CA GLY A 559 -18.15 5.33 -18.11
C GLY A 559 -16.73 5.36 -18.70
N CYS A 560 -16.47 4.65 -19.83
CA CYS A 560 -15.16 4.63 -20.46
C CYS A 560 -14.78 5.93 -21.19
N ALA A 561 -15.72 6.83 -21.46
CA ALA A 561 -15.44 8.16 -22.03
C ALA A 561 -14.44 8.99 -21.18
N GLY A 562 -14.21 8.60 -19.94
CA GLY A 562 -13.20 9.17 -19.07
C GLY A 562 -11.76 9.05 -19.59
N ALA A 563 -11.45 8.01 -20.36
CA ALA A 563 -10.12 7.83 -20.97
C ALA A 563 -9.79 8.94 -21.97
N ALA A 564 -10.69 9.21 -22.92
CA ALA A 564 -10.55 10.31 -23.87
C ALA A 564 -10.57 11.67 -23.14
N ALA A 565 -11.47 11.87 -22.17
CA ALA A 565 -11.55 13.10 -21.41
C ALA A 565 -10.26 13.42 -20.64
N CYS A 566 -9.55 12.43 -20.13
CA CYS A 566 -8.24 12.61 -19.51
C CYS A 566 -7.18 13.05 -20.53
N LEU A 567 -7.17 12.47 -21.74
CA LEU A 567 -6.27 12.90 -22.83
C LEU A 567 -6.56 14.35 -23.26
N ASP A 568 -7.83 14.72 -23.39
CA ASP A 568 -8.23 16.07 -23.77
C ASP A 568 -7.84 17.09 -22.70
N ALA A 569 -7.98 16.75 -21.42
CA ALA A 569 -7.57 17.62 -20.32
C ALA A 569 -6.06 17.89 -20.28
N ILE A 570 -5.24 16.91 -20.71
CA ILE A 570 -3.77 17.03 -20.80
C ILE A 570 -3.31 17.82 -22.04
N LYS A 571 -4.12 17.84 -23.10
CA LYS A 571 -3.71 18.39 -24.41
C LYS A 571 -3.13 19.81 -24.37
N PRO A 572 -3.73 20.79 -23.67
CA PRO A 572 -3.16 22.14 -23.59
C PRO A 572 -1.76 22.18 -22.99
N HIS A 573 -1.51 21.37 -21.94
CA HIS A 573 -0.19 21.27 -21.30
C HIS A 573 0.83 20.57 -22.19
N TYR A 574 0.39 19.55 -22.94
CA TYR A 574 1.22 18.84 -23.93
C TYR A 574 1.67 19.79 -25.05
N ASP A 575 0.73 20.56 -25.61
CA ASP A 575 1.03 21.50 -26.70
C ASP A 575 1.94 22.64 -26.24
N ALA A 576 1.73 23.16 -25.03
CA ALA A 576 2.58 24.20 -24.46
C ALA A 576 4.02 23.70 -24.27
N ALA A 577 4.22 22.53 -23.68
CA ALA A 577 5.54 21.95 -23.48
C ALA A 577 6.23 21.61 -24.81
N ARG A 578 5.48 21.16 -25.82
CA ARG A 578 5.98 20.97 -27.20
C ARG A 578 6.45 22.28 -27.84
N ALA A 579 5.68 23.35 -27.70
CA ALA A 579 6.03 24.67 -28.24
C ALA A 579 7.31 25.24 -27.60
N GLU A 580 7.55 24.92 -26.32
CA GLU A 580 8.77 25.27 -25.60
C GLU A 580 9.96 24.34 -25.92
N GLY A 581 9.77 23.26 -26.69
CA GLY A 581 10.79 22.29 -27.03
C GLY A 581 11.32 21.47 -25.87
N LEU A 582 10.49 21.27 -24.83
CA LEU A 582 10.85 20.49 -23.64
C LEU A 582 10.78 18.99 -23.91
N PRO A 583 11.69 18.18 -23.36
CA PRO A 583 11.56 16.72 -23.40
C PRO A 583 10.35 16.32 -22.55
N LEU A 584 9.43 15.59 -23.15
CA LEU A 584 8.19 15.20 -22.50
C LEU A 584 7.76 13.78 -22.87
N GLY A 585 6.98 13.17 -22.02
CA GLY A 585 6.37 11.86 -22.28
C GLY A 585 4.95 11.80 -21.74
N LEU A 586 4.09 11.16 -22.49
CA LEU A 586 2.67 10.98 -22.18
C LEU A 586 2.40 9.50 -21.93
N GLY A 587 1.69 9.19 -20.86
CA GLY A 587 1.17 7.86 -20.57
C GLY A 587 -0.34 7.91 -20.30
N LEU A 588 -1.07 6.94 -20.82
CA LEU A 588 -2.48 6.75 -20.54
C LEU A 588 -2.67 5.42 -19.78
N GLY A 589 -3.55 5.37 -18.81
CA GLY A 589 -3.78 4.21 -17.96
C GLY A 589 -5.25 3.88 -17.76
N LEU A 590 -5.51 2.61 -17.54
CA LEU A 590 -6.80 2.05 -17.14
C LEU A 590 -6.58 1.12 -15.95
N LYS A 591 -7.45 1.21 -14.95
CA LYS A 591 -7.44 0.29 -13.80
C LYS A 591 -8.86 -0.02 -13.34
N ASN A 592 -9.17 -1.29 -13.19
CA ASN A 592 -10.43 -1.71 -12.60
C ASN A 592 -10.59 -1.26 -11.15
N SER A 593 -11.82 -0.97 -10.74
CA SER A 593 -12.23 -0.89 -9.33
C SER A 593 -13.09 -2.12 -9.01
N GLY A 594 -12.87 -2.72 -7.85
CA GLY A 594 -13.48 -3.99 -7.52
C GLY A 594 -12.68 -5.21 -7.98
N LEU A 595 -13.04 -6.38 -7.50
CA LEU A 595 -12.42 -7.65 -7.87
C LEU A 595 -12.86 -8.08 -9.27
N GLY A 596 -14.15 -7.99 -9.58
CA GLY A 596 -14.68 -8.40 -10.87
C GLY A 596 -14.41 -9.88 -11.20
N ASN A 597 -14.31 -10.19 -12.48
CA ASN A 597 -13.91 -11.51 -12.99
C ASN A 597 -14.72 -12.67 -12.39
N GLY A 598 -16.05 -12.47 -12.30
CA GLY A 598 -16.99 -13.45 -11.75
C GLY A 598 -17.02 -13.55 -10.22
N PHE A 599 -16.25 -12.74 -9.51
CA PHE A 599 -16.27 -12.74 -8.05
C PHE A 599 -17.51 -11.99 -7.54
N LYS A 600 -18.23 -12.59 -6.59
CA LYS A 600 -19.39 -11.96 -5.94
C LYS A 600 -18.91 -11.12 -4.78
N GLU A 601 -18.95 -9.80 -4.94
CA GLU A 601 -18.54 -8.85 -3.91
C GLU A 601 -19.78 -8.40 -3.12
N ILE A 602 -19.79 -8.66 -1.83
CA ILE A 602 -20.89 -8.28 -0.92
C ILE A 602 -20.25 -7.63 0.31
N THR A 603 -20.77 -6.48 0.71
CA THR A 603 -20.34 -5.81 1.94
C THR A 603 -21.53 -5.22 2.66
N ARG A 604 -21.40 -5.06 3.97
CA ARG A 604 -22.43 -4.47 4.83
C ARG A 604 -21.85 -3.31 5.61
N ALA A 605 -22.73 -2.43 6.05
CA ALA A 605 -22.46 -1.40 7.02
C ALA A 605 -23.61 -1.33 8.05
N VAL A 606 -23.32 -0.76 9.20
CA VAL A 606 -24.30 -0.47 10.24
C VAL A 606 -24.24 1.00 10.55
N VAL A 607 -25.39 1.65 10.60
CA VAL A 607 -25.59 2.97 11.20
C VAL A 607 -26.42 2.76 12.47
N ARG A 608 -25.93 3.25 13.61
CA ARG A 608 -26.63 3.17 14.89
C ARG A 608 -26.74 4.55 15.51
N LEU A 609 -27.96 5.00 15.72
CA LEU A 609 -28.28 6.29 16.35
C LEU A 609 -28.47 6.04 17.85
N GLU A 610 -27.73 6.76 18.70
CA GLU A 610 -27.84 6.63 20.16
C GLU A 610 -28.69 7.73 20.76
N ASP A 611 -29.21 7.52 21.98
CA ASP A 611 -30.10 8.47 22.65
C ASP A 611 -29.42 9.78 23.03
N ASP A 612 -28.10 9.77 23.26
CA ASP A 612 -27.27 10.95 23.57
C ASP A 612 -26.91 11.79 22.35
N GLY A 613 -27.43 11.40 21.17
CA GLY A 613 -27.17 12.05 19.88
C GLY A 613 -25.86 11.64 19.23
N SER A 614 -25.10 10.70 19.79
CA SER A 614 -23.95 10.09 19.10
C SER A 614 -24.42 9.11 18.01
N ILE A 615 -23.56 8.92 17.01
CA ILE A 615 -23.82 8.01 15.89
C ILE A 615 -22.63 7.09 15.72
N GLU A 616 -22.89 5.79 15.66
CA GLU A 616 -21.87 4.81 15.27
C GLU A 616 -22.07 4.40 13.81
N VAL A 617 -21.00 4.48 13.04
CA VAL A 617 -20.90 3.91 11.69
C VAL A 617 -19.91 2.77 11.72
N ARG A 618 -20.37 1.56 11.41
CA ARG A 618 -19.52 0.38 11.32
C ARG A 618 -19.50 -0.11 9.88
N HIS A 619 -18.31 -0.38 9.36
CA HIS A 619 -18.14 -0.91 8.01
C HIS A 619 -17.02 -1.94 7.94
N GLY A 620 -16.97 -2.69 6.81
CA GLY A 620 -16.04 -3.80 6.62
C GLY A 620 -14.69 -3.43 6.00
N TRP A 621 -14.32 -2.16 5.87
CA TRP A 621 -13.15 -1.69 5.13
C TRP A 621 -12.08 -1.12 6.04
N THR A 622 -10.82 -1.49 5.81
CA THR A 622 -9.71 -1.03 6.64
C THR A 622 -9.24 0.37 6.22
N GLU A 623 -9.07 1.26 7.20
CA GLU A 623 -8.43 2.57 7.04
C GLU A 623 -6.92 2.40 7.19
N MET A 624 -6.16 2.61 6.11
CA MET A 624 -4.70 2.56 6.09
C MET A 624 -4.05 3.91 5.73
N GLY A 625 -4.85 4.98 5.83
CA GLY A 625 -4.48 6.35 5.50
C GLY A 625 -5.25 6.94 4.32
N GLN A 626 -5.91 6.12 3.50
CA GLN A 626 -6.56 6.54 2.26
C GLN A 626 -7.84 7.36 2.46
N GLY A 627 -8.50 7.29 3.64
CA GLY A 627 -9.62 8.15 3.98
C GLY A 627 -11.00 7.50 3.88
N ILE A 628 -11.12 6.17 3.94
CA ILE A 628 -12.42 5.50 3.86
C ILE A 628 -13.36 5.88 5.03
N ASN A 629 -12.80 6.12 6.22
CA ASN A 629 -13.57 6.60 7.37
C ASN A 629 -14.15 8.00 7.12
N THR A 630 -13.41 8.87 6.42
CA THR A 630 -13.91 10.19 6.01
C THR A 630 -15.05 10.06 5.02
N ILE A 631 -14.93 9.13 4.05
CA ILE A 631 -16.01 8.88 3.08
C ILE A 631 -17.25 8.34 3.79
N ALA A 632 -17.12 7.44 4.75
CA ALA A 632 -18.24 6.93 5.53
C ALA A 632 -18.99 8.08 6.27
N LEU A 633 -18.24 9.02 6.87
CA LEU A 633 -18.79 10.22 7.51
C LEU A 633 -19.51 11.13 6.50
N GLN A 634 -18.91 11.39 5.32
CA GLN A 634 -19.52 12.22 4.28
C GLN A 634 -20.83 11.63 3.75
N VAL A 635 -20.85 10.30 3.52
CA VAL A 635 -22.07 9.59 3.11
C VAL A 635 -23.15 9.68 4.18
N LEU A 636 -22.80 9.48 5.47
CA LEU A 636 -23.74 9.64 6.57
C LEU A 636 -24.38 11.04 6.58
N ILE A 637 -23.58 12.09 6.40
CA ILE A 637 -24.05 13.48 6.39
C ILE A 637 -24.89 13.76 5.14
N GLU A 638 -24.49 13.26 3.96
CA GLU A 638 -25.26 13.41 2.72
C GLU A 638 -26.66 12.82 2.86
N GLU A 639 -26.76 11.60 3.39
CA GLU A 639 -28.02 10.84 3.42
C GLU A 639 -28.94 11.24 4.59
N LEU A 640 -28.39 11.56 5.77
CA LEU A 640 -29.19 11.83 6.96
C LEU A 640 -29.22 13.31 7.39
N GLY A 641 -28.29 14.14 6.91
CA GLY A 641 -28.13 15.53 7.38
C GLY A 641 -29.33 16.44 7.10
N SER A 642 -30.16 16.11 6.08
CA SER A 642 -31.42 16.81 5.82
C SER A 642 -32.58 16.36 6.74
N HIS A 643 -32.43 15.24 7.45
CA HIS A 643 -33.45 14.63 8.29
C HIS A 643 -33.19 14.85 9.79
N ILE A 644 -31.91 14.86 10.18
CA ILE A 644 -31.48 15.07 11.58
C ILE A 644 -30.25 15.98 11.62
N SER A 645 -30.09 16.70 12.74
CA SER A 645 -28.84 17.43 13.01
C SER A 645 -27.76 16.45 13.42
N ILE A 646 -26.66 16.43 12.69
CA ILE A 646 -25.49 15.60 12.96
C ILE A 646 -24.35 16.48 13.46
N ASP A 647 -23.88 16.19 14.68
CA ASP A 647 -22.60 16.74 15.18
C ASP A 647 -21.46 15.82 14.77
N PRO A 648 -20.60 16.22 13.84
CA PRO A 648 -19.49 15.36 13.37
C PRO A 648 -18.56 14.90 14.49
N ALA A 649 -18.42 15.67 15.58
CA ALA A 649 -17.59 15.31 16.73
C ALA A 649 -18.17 14.15 17.55
N LYS A 650 -19.45 13.84 17.37
CA LYS A 650 -20.15 12.71 18.00
C LYS A 650 -20.32 11.50 17.08
N VAL A 651 -19.76 11.55 15.87
CA VAL A 651 -19.77 10.39 14.96
C VAL A 651 -18.53 9.56 15.18
N ARG A 652 -18.72 8.28 15.49
CA ARG A 652 -17.64 7.29 15.64
C ARG A 652 -17.67 6.30 14.48
N VAL A 653 -16.56 6.19 13.76
CA VAL A 653 -16.37 5.17 12.72
C VAL A 653 -15.56 4.02 13.31
N ILE A 654 -16.11 2.81 13.29
CA ILE A 654 -15.55 1.63 13.93
C ILE A 654 -15.39 0.51 12.90
N VAL A 655 -14.25 -0.17 12.94
CA VAL A 655 -13.96 -1.33 12.09
C VAL A 655 -13.49 -2.48 12.98
N ASP A 656 -14.41 -3.39 13.29
CA ASP A 656 -14.15 -4.58 14.08
C ASP A 656 -14.99 -5.77 13.58
N THR A 657 -14.65 -6.97 14.05
CA THR A 657 -15.34 -8.21 13.67
C THR A 657 -16.47 -8.60 14.60
N THR A 658 -16.99 -7.68 15.43
CA THR A 658 -18.16 -7.93 16.28
C THR A 658 -19.47 -8.03 15.47
N ARG A 659 -19.43 -7.63 14.19
CA ARG A 659 -20.51 -7.77 13.22
C ARG A 659 -19.95 -8.40 11.95
N GLU A 660 -20.76 -9.14 11.20
CA GLU A 660 -20.42 -9.74 9.91
C GLU A 660 -20.60 -8.70 8.77
N LEU A 661 -19.69 -7.75 8.66
CA LEU A 661 -19.78 -6.60 7.72
C LEU A 661 -18.87 -6.71 6.52
N GLY A 662 -17.72 -7.35 6.65
CA GLY A 662 -16.68 -7.38 5.63
C GLY A 662 -16.50 -8.75 5.00
N LEU A 663 -16.05 -8.76 3.74
CA LEU A 663 -15.61 -9.93 3.02
C LEU A 663 -14.30 -9.63 2.30
N GLY A 664 -13.20 -10.25 2.76
CA GLY A 664 -11.88 -10.17 2.14
C GLY A 664 -11.15 -8.87 2.42
N GLN A 665 -10.14 -8.62 1.60
CA GLN A 665 -9.16 -7.57 1.79
C GLN A 665 -9.64 -6.20 1.28
N THR A 666 -9.15 -5.12 1.89
CA THR A 666 -9.27 -3.76 1.34
C THR A 666 -8.25 -3.60 0.22
N THR A 667 -8.65 -3.97 -0.98
CA THR A 667 -7.83 -4.06 -2.20
C THR A 667 -8.63 -3.66 -3.43
N GLY A 668 -8.00 -3.58 -4.61
CA GLY A 668 -8.68 -3.36 -5.90
C GLY A 668 -9.38 -2.01 -6.00
N SER A 669 -8.92 -0.99 -5.27
CA SER A 669 -9.50 0.37 -5.25
C SER A 669 -11.02 0.41 -5.00
N ARG A 670 -11.55 -0.58 -4.27
CA ARG A 670 -12.99 -0.79 -4.08
C ARG A 670 -13.56 -0.27 -2.76
N GLY A 671 -12.71 0.18 -1.84
CA GLY A 671 -13.15 0.60 -0.50
C GLY A 671 -14.23 1.68 -0.56
N THR A 672 -14.03 2.75 -1.34
CA THR A 672 -15.03 3.80 -1.53
C THR A 672 -16.27 3.28 -2.28
N LEU A 673 -16.09 2.54 -3.38
CA LEU A 673 -17.19 1.99 -4.17
C LEU A 673 -18.14 1.14 -3.32
N MET A 674 -17.57 0.15 -2.65
CA MET A 674 -18.34 -0.83 -1.86
C MET A 674 -18.78 -0.22 -0.52
N GLY A 675 -17.87 0.49 0.18
CA GLY A 675 -18.13 1.06 1.50
C GLY A 675 -19.16 2.17 1.46
N ALA A 676 -19.08 3.10 0.50
CA ALA A 676 -20.08 4.14 0.34
C ALA A 676 -21.46 3.56 0.02
N GLY A 677 -21.53 2.56 -0.86
CA GLY A 677 -22.80 1.89 -1.19
C GLY A 677 -23.44 1.21 0.03
N ALA A 678 -22.64 0.54 0.87
CA ALA A 678 -23.14 -0.10 2.08
C ALA A 678 -23.62 0.91 3.14
N VAL A 679 -22.86 2.01 3.36
CA VAL A 679 -23.27 3.07 4.30
C VAL A 679 -24.53 3.78 3.80
N GLN A 680 -24.63 4.06 2.49
CA GLN A 680 -25.84 4.62 1.88
C GLN A 680 -27.05 3.72 2.14
N ALA A 681 -26.91 2.41 1.92
CA ALA A 681 -27.99 1.45 2.18
C ALA A 681 -28.35 1.39 3.68
N ALA A 682 -27.37 1.52 4.60
CA ALA A 682 -27.64 1.55 6.04
C ALA A 682 -28.39 2.83 6.45
N CYS A 683 -28.05 3.97 5.87
CA CYS A 683 -28.80 5.23 6.07
C CYS A 683 -30.24 5.12 5.55
N ALA A 684 -30.45 4.52 4.38
CA ALA A 684 -31.80 4.26 3.84
C ALA A 684 -32.62 3.33 4.76
N ALA A 685 -31.97 2.30 5.36
CA ALA A 685 -32.61 1.44 6.36
C ALA A 685 -33.00 2.23 7.61
N ALA A 686 -32.16 3.15 8.10
CA ALA A 686 -32.46 4.02 9.23
C ALA A 686 -33.64 4.94 8.95
N LEU A 687 -33.69 5.56 7.78
CA LEU A 687 -34.83 6.40 7.35
C LEU A 687 -36.12 5.59 7.28
N SER A 688 -36.06 4.37 6.69
CA SER A 688 -37.24 3.49 6.58
C SER A 688 -37.75 3.03 7.94
N ALA A 689 -36.87 2.91 8.94
CA ALA A 689 -37.21 2.58 10.32
C ALA A 689 -37.60 3.81 11.17
N GLY A 690 -37.84 4.98 10.55
CA GLY A 690 -38.19 6.21 11.26
C GLY A 690 -37.09 6.73 12.18
N LEU A 691 -35.81 6.46 11.84
CA LEU A 691 -34.62 6.86 12.62
C LEU A 691 -34.64 6.32 14.07
N ALA A 692 -35.08 5.08 14.24
CA ALA A 692 -35.12 4.42 15.54
C ALA A 692 -33.73 4.41 16.20
N ARG A 693 -33.70 4.73 17.51
CA ARG A 693 -32.46 4.80 18.30
C ARG A 693 -32.15 3.51 19.02
N GLY A 694 -30.88 3.28 19.38
CA GLY A 694 -30.43 2.13 20.13
C GLY A 694 -30.48 0.81 19.35
N VAL A 695 -30.73 0.84 18.02
CA VAL A 695 -30.78 -0.35 17.15
C VAL A 695 -29.83 -0.23 15.97
N ASP A 696 -29.34 -1.37 15.48
CA ASP A 696 -28.45 -1.44 14.32
C ASP A 696 -29.28 -1.35 13.03
N HIS A 697 -29.09 -0.31 12.22
CA HIS A 697 -29.62 -0.19 10.87
C HIS A 697 -28.60 -0.76 9.90
N VAL A 698 -28.90 -1.94 9.32
CA VAL A 698 -27.96 -2.67 8.46
C VAL A 698 -28.23 -2.36 7.01
N GLY A 699 -27.20 -1.95 6.27
CA GLY A 699 -27.22 -1.81 4.82
C GLY A 699 -26.28 -2.81 4.14
N GLU A 700 -26.68 -3.28 2.96
CA GLU A 700 -25.87 -4.17 2.13
C GLU A 700 -25.69 -3.57 0.74
N TYR A 701 -24.47 -3.65 0.21
CA TYR A 701 -24.16 -3.35 -1.19
C TYR A 701 -23.44 -4.52 -1.83
N ARG A 702 -23.78 -4.83 -3.10
CA ARG A 702 -23.22 -5.96 -3.82
C ARG A 702 -22.90 -5.65 -5.28
N VAL A 703 -21.85 -6.31 -5.77
CA VAL A 703 -21.50 -6.41 -7.19
C VAL A 703 -21.35 -7.89 -7.50
N ASP A 704 -22.39 -8.51 -8.06
CA ASP A 704 -22.48 -9.96 -8.31
C ASP A 704 -22.81 -10.30 -9.78
N TRP A 705 -22.70 -9.31 -10.69
CA TRP A 705 -23.02 -9.42 -12.12
C TRP A 705 -21.79 -9.47 -13.03
N THR A 706 -20.58 -9.60 -12.49
CA THR A 706 -19.37 -9.75 -13.30
C THR A 706 -19.20 -11.18 -13.76
N THR A 707 -18.49 -11.36 -14.90
CA THR A 707 -18.24 -12.64 -15.53
C THR A 707 -16.76 -13.00 -15.51
N LYS A 708 -16.47 -14.31 -15.49
CA LYS A 708 -15.08 -14.79 -15.45
C LYS A 708 -14.39 -14.56 -16.80
N LEU A 709 -13.14 -14.15 -16.79
CA LEU A 709 -12.28 -14.04 -17.97
C LEU A 709 -12.21 -15.41 -18.69
N GLY A 710 -12.47 -15.40 -20.01
CA GLY A 710 -12.40 -16.60 -20.83
C GLY A 710 -13.56 -17.60 -20.61
N ASP A 711 -14.65 -17.19 -19.96
CA ASP A 711 -15.85 -18.04 -19.80
C ASP A 711 -16.53 -18.27 -21.17
N PRO A 712 -16.49 -19.48 -21.72
CA PRO A 712 -17.01 -19.75 -23.06
C PRO A 712 -18.54 -19.65 -23.19
N GLY A 713 -19.25 -19.65 -22.08
CA GLY A 713 -20.70 -19.55 -22.01
C GLY A 713 -21.29 -18.17 -22.12
N VAL A 714 -20.43 -17.12 -22.17
CA VAL A 714 -20.88 -15.72 -22.09
C VAL A 714 -20.53 -14.95 -23.35
N THR A 715 -21.57 -14.45 -24.04
CA THR A 715 -21.43 -13.70 -25.32
C THR A 715 -21.05 -12.24 -25.12
N ASN A 716 -21.43 -11.59 -24.00
CA ASN A 716 -21.12 -10.20 -23.66
C ASN A 716 -20.58 -10.16 -22.22
N PRO A 717 -19.30 -10.52 -22.00
CA PRO A 717 -18.75 -10.59 -20.67
C PRO A 717 -18.62 -9.19 -20.03
N ILE A 718 -18.92 -9.10 -18.74
CA ILE A 718 -18.61 -7.94 -17.91
C ILE A 718 -17.51 -8.35 -16.96
N ILE A 719 -16.25 -8.19 -17.36
CA ILE A 719 -15.10 -8.63 -16.57
C ILE A 719 -14.95 -7.76 -15.32
N HIS A 720 -15.17 -6.45 -15.46
CA HIS A 720 -15.16 -5.51 -14.34
C HIS A 720 -16.34 -4.56 -14.40
N SER A 721 -16.88 -4.23 -13.24
CA SER A 721 -18.04 -3.34 -13.13
C SER A 721 -17.66 -1.85 -13.28
N THR A 722 -16.43 -1.48 -12.98
CA THR A 722 -15.99 -0.08 -12.88
C THR A 722 -14.51 0.03 -13.25
N PHE A 723 -14.16 1.13 -13.91
CA PHE A 723 -12.77 1.46 -14.26
C PHE A 723 -12.46 2.92 -13.95
N GLY A 724 -11.27 3.19 -13.40
CA GLY A 724 -10.66 4.51 -13.38
C GLY A 724 -9.72 4.69 -14.58
N TYR A 725 -9.57 5.93 -15.06
CA TYR A 725 -8.69 6.29 -16.17
C TYR A 725 -7.76 7.42 -15.76
N ALA A 726 -6.57 7.47 -16.35
CA ALA A 726 -5.61 8.53 -16.07
C ALA A 726 -4.73 8.81 -17.29
N ALA A 727 -4.47 10.09 -17.56
CA ALA A 727 -3.41 10.54 -18.45
C ALA A 727 -2.37 11.29 -17.63
N GLN A 728 -1.09 10.99 -17.83
CA GLN A 728 0.01 11.69 -17.17
C GLN A 728 1.03 12.19 -18.17
N LEU A 729 1.36 13.46 -18.06
CA LEU A 729 2.40 14.15 -18.84
C LEU A 729 3.59 14.38 -17.92
N VAL A 730 4.70 13.76 -18.24
CA VAL A 730 6.00 13.96 -17.56
C VAL A 730 6.84 14.92 -18.40
N ILE A 731 7.31 15.99 -17.78
CA ILE A 731 8.18 17.00 -18.44
C ILE A 731 9.52 16.98 -17.73
N MET A 732 10.60 16.88 -18.50
CA MET A 732 11.95 16.80 -17.96
C MET A 732 12.73 18.10 -18.18
N ASN A 733 13.60 18.38 -17.24
CA ASN A 733 14.60 19.43 -17.39
C ASN A 733 15.75 18.93 -18.27
N ARG A 734 16.01 19.57 -19.38
CA ARG A 734 17.01 19.17 -20.37
C ARG A 734 18.44 19.20 -19.82
N GLU A 735 18.73 20.17 -18.95
CA GLU A 735 20.10 20.35 -18.39
C GLU A 735 20.41 19.32 -17.31
N THR A 736 19.47 19.11 -16.37
CA THR A 736 19.69 18.22 -15.23
C THR A 736 19.30 16.77 -15.52
N GLY A 737 18.46 16.53 -16.54
CA GLY A 737 17.89 15.21 -16.83
C GLY A 737 16.92 14.71 -15.76
N LYS A 738 16.43 15.58 -14.88
CA LYS A 738 15.44 15.24 -13.84
C LYS A 738 14.03 15.55 -14.32
N VAL A 739 13.07 14.87 -13.73
CA VAL A 739 11.65 15.22 -13.90
C VAL A 739 11.42 16.57 -13.23
N ASP A 740 10.95 17.54 -14.00
CA ASP A 740 10.66 18.89 -13.52
C ASP A 740 9.19 19.03 -13.07
N ARG A 741 8.28 18.49 -13.90
CA ARG A 741 6.84 18.61 -13.68
C ARG A 741 6.09 17.36 -14.14
N VAL A 742 5.04 17.00 -13.39
CA VAL A 742 4.04 16.00 -13.81
C VAL A 742 2.66 16.67 -13.79
N VAL A 743 1.98 16.64 -14.94
CA VAL A 743 0.56 17.02 -15.04
C VAL A 743 -0.25 15.74 -15.17
N ALA A 744 -1.26 15.56 -14.33
CA ALA A 744 -1.98 14.31 -14.20
C ALA A 744 -3.50 14.55 -14.22
N ALA A 745 -4.17 14.15 -15.29
CA ALA A 745 -5.63 14.16 -15.41
C ALA A 745 -6.16 12.78 -15.08
N HIS A 746 -7.07 12.71 -14.09
CA HIS A 746 -7.61 11.46 -13.59
C HIS A 746 -9.13 11.49 -13.56
N ASP A 747 -9.76 10.51 -14.20
CA ASP A 747 -11.19 10.29 -14.11
C ASP A 747 -11.52 9.49 -12.85
N VAL A 748 -12.12 10.17 -11.90
CA VAL A 748 -12.49 9.67 -10.57
C VAL A 748 -13.99 9.36 -10.46
N GLY A 749 -14.72 9.43 -11.58
CA GLY A 749 -16.19 9.39 -11.59
C GLY A 749 -16.76 10.68 -10.97
N ARG A 750 -17.38 10.58 -9.79
CA ARG A 750 -17.65 11.71 -8.91
C ARG A 750 -16.57 11.77 -7.83
N ALA A 751 -15.93 12.92 -7.68
CA ALA A 751 -14.96 13.14 -6.61
C ALA A 751 -15.68 13.21 -5.26
N MET A 752 -15.71 12.10 -4.52
CA MET A 752 -16.37 12.02 -3.21
C MET A 752 -15.77 13.00 -2.20
N ASN A 753 -14.44 13.17 -2.26
CA ASN A 753 -13.68 14.19 -1.55
C ASN A 753 -12.52 14.64 -2.42
N PRO A 754 -12.56 15.82 -3.03
CA PRO A 754 -11.51 16.27 -3.95
C PRO A 754 -10.10 16.30 -3.33
N THR A 755 -9.96 16.76 -2.07
CA THR A 755 -8.67 16.83 -1.38
C THR A 755 -8.04 15.44 -1.18
N LEU A 756 -8.86 14.44 -0.81
CA LEU A 756 -8.39 13.06 -0.64
C LEU A 756 -8.06 12.43 -2.00
N CYS A 757 -8.85 12.68 -3.05
CA CYS A 757 -8.55 12.22 -4.41
C CYS A 757 -7.19 12.76 -4.91
N GLU A 758 -6.97 14.07 -4.80
CA GLU A 758 -5.70 14.71 -5.15
C GLU A 758 -4.52 14.09 -4.38
N GLY A 759 -4.67 13.92 -3.06
CA GLY A 759 -3.64 13.30 -2.21
C GLY A 759 -3.33 11.85 -2.59
N GLN A 760 -4.33 11.06 -3.01
CA GLN A 760 -4.12 9.69 -3.51
C GLN A 760 -3.35 9.71 -4.83
N ILE A 761 -3.63 10.63 -5.73
CA ILE A 761 -2.98 10.78 -7.03
C ILE A 761 -1.53 11.23 -6.85
N GLU A 762 -1.27 12.27 -6.05
CA GLU A 762 0.09 12.76 -5.74
C GLU A 762 0.97 11.65 -5.13
N GLY A 763 0.44 10.91 -4.15
CA GLY A 763 1.15 9.78 -3.55
C GLY A 763 1.39 8.62 -4.53
N SER A 764 0.48 8.40 -5.49
CA SER A 764 0.64 7.39 -6.54
C SER A 764 1.72 7.78 -7.55
N ILE A 765 1.75 9.05 -7.97
CA ILE A 765 2.78 9.59 -8.87
C ILE A 765 4.17 9.46 -8.22
N HIS A 766 4.28 9.82 -6.94
CA HIS A 766 5.53 9.66 -6.19
C HIS A 766 6.05 8.21 -6.22
N MET A 767 5.17 7.24 -5.95
CA MET A 767 5.52 5.81 -6.07
C MET A 767 5.83 5.40 -7.50
N GLY A 768 5.08 5.91 -8.48
CA GLY A 768 5.27 5.63 -9.90
C GLY A 768 6.60 6.14 -10.43
N LEU A 769 7.02 7.33 -10.01
CA LEU A 769 8.34 7.88 -10.32
C LEU A 769 9.47 7.06 -9.69
N GLY A 770 9.31 6.65 -8.43
CA GLY A 770 10.26 5.74 -7.77
C GLY A 770 10.36 4.40 -8.49
N TYR A 771 9.22 3.79 -8.82
CA TYR A 771 9.15 2.54 -9.61
C TYR A 771 9.81 2.66 -10.98
N ALA A 772 9.60 3.78 -11.65
CA ALA A 772 10.17 4.02 -12.97
C ALA A 772 11.69 4.25 -12.94
N LEU A 773 12.22 4.95 -11.92
CA LEU A 773 13.57 5.53 -11.98
C LEU A 773 14.57 4.93 -10.97
N THR A 774 14.13 4.60 -9.75
CA THR A 774 15.10 4.42 -8.63
C THR A 774 14.82 3.24 -7.72
N GLU A 775 13.56 2.78 -7.58
CA GLU A 775 13.23 1.75 -6.61
C GLU A 775 13.58 0.35 -7.12
N ASP A 776 14.24 -0.43 -6.26
CA ASP A 776 14.56 -1.82 -6.53
C ASP A 776 14.67 -2.63 -5.23
N PHE A 777 14.25 -3.90 -5.30
CA PHE A 777 14.37 -4.87 -4.19
C PHE A 777 14.90 -6.20 -4.72
N PRO A 778 16.17 -6.25 -5.15
CA PRO A 778 16.76 -7.44 -5.73
C PRO A 778 17.03 -8.52 -4.69
N SER A 779 17.06 -9.77 -5.15
CA SER A 779 17.52 -10.91 -4.38
C SER A 779 18.84 -11.43 -4.94
N ASP A 780 19.67 -11.99 -4.07
CA ASP A 780 20.85 -12.76 -4.48
C ASP A 780 20.40 -14.01 -5.25
N PRO A 781 20.87 -14.21 -6.48
CA PRO A 781 20.39 -15.30 -7.33
C PRO A 781 20.79 -16.70 -6.81
N THR A 782 21.78 -16.81 -5.93
CA THR A 782 22.26 -18.09 -5.38
C THR A 782 21.54 -18.45 -4.08
N SER A 783 21.19 -17.49 -3.26
CA SER A 783 20.56 -17.72 -1.96
C SER A 783 19.08 -17.38 -1.89
N GLY A 784 18.56 -16.54 -2.80
CA GLY A 784 17.20 -16.03 -2.76
C GLY A 784 16.95 -14.94 -1.70
N PHE A 785 17.96 -14.59 -0.89
CA PHE A 785 17.83 -13.52 0.11
C PHE A 785 17.80 -12.14 -0.54
N PRO A 786 16.96 -11.20 -0.04
CA PRO A 786 17.00 -9.80 -0.47
C PRO A 786 18.35 -9.16 -0.15
N THR A 787 18.85 -8.31 -1.05
CA THR A 787 20.12 -7.59 -0.86
C THR A 787 19.95 -6.15 -0.38
N ASN A 788 18.80 -5.50 -0.69
CA ASN A 788 18.49 -4.11 -0.31
C ASN A 788 17.63 -4.05 0.97
N MET A 789 18.25 -4.26 2.14
CA MET A 789 17.57 -4.39 3.43
C MET A 789 17.46 -3.09 4.23
N THR A 790 17.60 -1.91 3.58
CA THR A 790 17.49 -0.62 4.26
C THR A 790 16.59 0.36 3.49
N LEU A 791 15.85 1.22 4.19
CA LEU A 791 15.02 2.25 3.55
C LEU A 791 15.81 3.19 2.62
N ARG A 792 17.14 3.32 2.83
CA ARG A 792 18.01 4.13 1.98
C ARG A 792 18.32 3.42 0.67
N SER A 793 18.62 2.12 0.72
CA SER A 793 18.99 1.33 -0.47
C SER A 793 17.80 1.02 -1.39
N LEU A 794 16.56 1.18 -0.90
CA LEU A 794 15.35 0.96 -1.71
C LEU A 794 15.15 1.97 -2.84
N GLY A 795 15.85 3.11 -2.83
CA GLY A 795 15.72 4.13 -3.88
C GLY A 795 14.47 5.00 -3.79
N ILE A 796 13.76 5.04 -2.65
CA ILE A 796 12.55 5.85 -2.47
C ILE A 796 12.88 7.33 -2.59
N LEU A 797 12.16 8.06 -3.44
CA LEU A 797 12.33 9.50 -3.65
C LEU A 797 12.11 10.28 -2.35
N ARG A 798 12.94 11.28 -2.11
CA ARG A 798 12.86 12.17 -0.96
C ARG A 798 12.15 13.47 -1.34
N ALA A 799 11.69 14.23 -0.36
CA ALA A 799 10.97 15.50 -0.57
C ALA A 799 11.66 16.46 -1.57
N LYS A 800 13.01 16.50 -1.56
CA LYS A 800 13.82 17.33 -2.48
C LYS A 800 13.87 16.85 -3.91
N ASP A 801 13.50 15.58 -4.16
CA ASP A 801 13.59 14.91 -5.45
C ASP A 801 12.21 14.81 -6.14
N VAL A 802 11.14 15.24 -5.46
CA VAL A 802 9.77 15.21 -5.98
C VAL A 802 9.56 16.41 -6.89
N PRO A 803 9.08 16.20 -8.15
CA PRO A 803 8.79 17.28 -9.08
C PRO A 803 7.54 18.07 -8.67
N LYS A 804 7.28 19.17 -9.36
CA LYS A 804 5.97 19.84 -9.29
C LYS A 804 4.90 18.91 -9.83
N MET A 805 3.80 18.75 -9.08
CA MET A 805 2.66 17.94 -9.50
C MET A 805 1.43 18.84 -9.65
N GLU A 806 0.73 18.69 -10.77
CA GLU A 806 -0.55 19.33 -11.06
C GLU A 806 -1.58 18.24 -11.32
N VAL A 807 -2.64 18.23 -10.52
CA VAL A 807 -3.71 17.22 -10.60
C VAL A 807 -4.97 17.84 -11.15
N ILE A 808 -5.51 17.24 -12.21
CA ILE A 808 -6.78 17.61 -12.84
C ILE A 808 -7.77 16.48 -12.58
N LEU A 809 -8.81 16.74 -11.79
CA LEU A 809 -9.88 15.78 -11.56
C LEU A 809 -10.87 15.85 -12.73
N VAL A 810 -11.02 14.75 -13.44
CA VAL A 810 -12.02 14.54 -14.48
C VAL A 810 -13.16 13.75 -13.85
N GLU A 811 -14.38 14.21 -14.04
CA GLU A 811 -15.57 13.56 -13.48
C GLU A 811 -16.46 13.02 -14.60
N ARG A 812 -16.36 11.70 -14.84
CA ARG A 812 -17.23 10.93 -15.74
C ARG A 812 -17.88 9.81 -14.91
N PRO A 813 -19.09 10.06 -14.37
CA PRO A 813 -19.71 9.11 -13.43
C PRO A 813 -19.89 7.72 -14.02
N GLN A 814 -19.69 6.68 -13.21
CA GLN A 814 -19.98 5.29 -13.57
C GLN A 814 -21.47 5.02 -13.34
N PRO A 815 -22.24 4.62 -14.37
CA PRO A 815 -23.69 4.55 -14.27
C PRO A 815 -24.26 3.60 -13.19
N ARG A 816 -23.56 2.52 -12.89
CA ARG A 816 -24.00 1.49 -11.91
C ARG A 816 -23.35 1.62 -10.54
N ALA A 817 -22.48 2.61 -10.33
CA ALA A 817 -21.82 2.81 -9.06
C ALA A 817 -22.57 3.79 -8.16
N PRO A 818 -22.61 3.61 -6.84
CA PRO A 818 -23.12 4.59 -5.90
C PRO A 818 -22.47 5.95 -6.17
N TYR A 819 -23.27 7.02 -6.24
CA TYR A 819 -22.80 8.38 -6.56
C TYR A 819 -22.02 8.52 -7.88
N GLY A 820 -21.92 7.48 -8.70
CA GLY A 820 -21.09 7.49 -9.90
C GLY A 820 -19.59 7.30 -9.66
N ILE A 821 -19.19 6.72 -8.55
CA ILE A 821 -17.80 6.57 -8.06
C ILE A 821 -16.95 5.74 -9.02
N LYS A 822 -15.66 6.12 -9.14
CA LYS A 822 -14.57 5.30 -9.66
C LYS A 822 -13.44 5.20 -8.64
N GLY A 823 -12.64 4.13 -8.69
CA GLY A 823 -11.53 3.93 -7.77
C GLY A 823 -10.33 4.82 -8.10
N VAL A 824 -9.70 5.41 -7.08
CA VAL A 824 -8.56 6.32 -7.21
C VAL A 824 -7.27 5.73 -6.63
N GLY A 825 -7.39 4.70 -5.79
CA GLY A 825 -6.28 4.18 -4.98
C GLY A 825 -5.07 3.67 -5.77
N GLU A 826 -5.26 3.12 -6.98
CA GLU A 826 -4.21 2.45 -7.75
C GLU A 826 -3.91 3.12 -9.10
N ILE A 827 -4.93 3.70 -9.76
CA ILE A 827 -4.82 4.22 -11.13
C ILE A 827 -3.70 5.26 -11.29
N GLY A 828 -3.43 6.05 -10.25
CA GLY A 828 -2.41 7.09 -10.28
C GLY A 828 -0.98 6.60 -10.52
N LEU A 829 -0.70 5.33 -10.27
CA LEU A 829 0.62 4.72 -10.51
C LEU A 829 0.72 4.12 -11.92
N VAL A 830 -0.42 3.76 -12.53
CA VAL A 830 -0.48 2.93 -13.73
C VAL A 830 0.23 3.55 -14.94
N PRO A 831 -0.02 4.81 -15.35
CA PRO A 831 0.61 5.40 -16.55
C PRO A 831 2.03 5.92 -16.34
N THR A 832 2.49 6.08 -15.08
CA THR A 832 3.70 6.85 -14.75
C THR A 832 4.96 6.31 -15.42
N ALA A 833 5.19 4.98 -15.38
CA ALA A 833 6.41 4.39 -15.94
C ALA A 833 6.49 4.55 -17.47
N GLY A 834 5.37 4.43 -18.17
CA GLY A 834 5.28 4.67 -19.62
C GLY A 834 5.58 6.14 -19.96
N ALA A 835 4.97 7.08 -19.23
CA ALA A 835 5.21 8.51 -19.42
C ALA A 835 6.70 8.88 -19.19
N VAL A 836 7.31 8.33 -18.13
CA VAL A 836 8.75 8.53 -17.85
C VAL A 836 9.62 7.94 -18.95
N ALA A 837 9.30 6.74 -19.47
CA ALA A 837 10.06 6.11 -20.56
C ALA A 837 10.07 6.96 -21.84
N ALA A 838 8.90 7.49 -22.21
CA ALA A 838 8.75 8.39 -23.35
C ALA A 838 9.54 9.69 -23.16
N ALA A 839 9.47 10.32 -21.98
CA ALA A 839 10.19 11.55 -21.67
C ALA A 839 11.72 11.36 -21.70
N LEU A 840 12.21 10.21 -21.19
CA LEU A 840 13.63 9.85 -21.26
C LEU A 840 14.09 9.61 -22.71
N HIS A 841 13.25 8.95 -23.53
CA HIS A 841 13.56 8.77 -24.94
C HIS A 841 13.69 10.11 -25.67
N GLU A 842 12.81 11.05 -25.41
CA GLU A 842 12.92 12.40 -25.99
C GLU A 842 14.13 13.18 -25.49
N LEU A 843 14.61 12.89 -24.29
CA LEU A 843 15.77 13.53 -23.72
C LEU A 843 17.09 13.04 -24.37
N ASP A 844 17.25 11.73 -24.60
CA ASP A 844 18.52 11.11 -24.97
C ASP A 844 18.44 10.12 -26.14
N GLY A 845 17.29 9.95 -26.78
CA GLY A 845 17.10 9.10 -27.97
C GLY A 845 17.09 7.59 -27.68
N THR A 846 17.17 7.17 -26.41
CA THR A 846 17.28 5.76 -26.05
C THR A 846 15.94 5.16 -25.64
N TRP A 847 15.50 4.11 -26.35
CA TRP A 847 14.34 3.32 -25.93
C TRP A 847 14.65 2.48 -24.70
N ARG A 848 13.72 2.46 -23.77
CA ARG A 848 13.84 1.70 -22.52
C ARG A 848 12.75 0.66 -22.40
N ASN A 849 13.16 -0.56 -22.04
CA ASN A 849 12.28 -1.71 -21.87
C ASN A 849 12.53 -2.46 -20.55
N ARG A 850 13.30 -1.85 -19.63
CA ARG A 850 13.58 -2.41 -18.30
C ARG A 850 13.43 -1.36 -17.22
N LEU A 851 12.82 -1.72 -16.12
CA LEU A 851 12.74 -0.91 -14.91
C LEU A 851 13.72 -1.44 -13.83
N PRO A 852 14.27 -0.56 -12.96
CA PRO A 852 14.19 0.89 -13.06
C PRO A 852 15.02 1.42 -14.24
N MET A 853 14.58 2.55 -14.81
CA MET A 853 15.24 3.16 -15.98
C MET A 853 16.36 4.09 -15.52
N ARG A 854 17.54 3.93 -16.10
CA ARG A 854 18.66 4.84 -15.88
C ARG A 854 18.86 5.74 -17.11
N ARG A 855 19.43 6.90 -16.90
CA ARG A 855 19.86 7.78 -18.00
C ARG A 855 21.02 7.09 -18.75
N ALA A 856 21.05 7.22 -20.09
CA ALA A 856 22.17 6.74 -20.87
C ALA A 856 23.48 7.41 -20.40
N GLY A 857 24.51 6.61 -20.10
CA GLY A 857 25.80 7.11 -19.62
C GLY A 857 25.93 7.35 -18.11
N SER A 858 24.94 6.95 -17.29
CA SER A 858 24.99 7.09 -15.81
C SER A 858 25.58 5.88 -15.09
N ASP A 859 26.18 4.94 -15.78
CA ASP A 859 26.72 3.71 -15.19
C ASP A 859 28.15 3.82 -14.60
N GLU A 860 28.69 5.06 -14.48
CA GLU A 860 29.98 5.34 -13.85
C GLU A 860 29.85 6.37 -12.72
N GLU A 861 29.23 5.98 -11.58
CA GLU A 861 29.50 6.61 -10.26
C GLU A 861 29.11 5.66 -9.12
#